data_435e4407e6b1c7a0ab04feb39f8ebdca
#
_entry.id   435e4407e6b1c7a0ab04feb39f8ebdca
#
_cell.length_a   1.000
_cell.length_b   1.000
_cell.length_c   1.000
_cell.angle_alpha   90.00
_cell.angle_beta   90.00
_cell.angle_gamma   90.00
#
_symmetry.space_group_name_H-M   'P 1'
#
loop_
_entity.id
_entity.type
_entity.pdbx_description
1 polymer ?
#
loop_
_entity_poly.entity_id
_entity_poly.type
_entity_poly.pdbx_seq_one_letter_code
_entity_poly.pdbx_strand_id
1 'polypeptide(L)'
;MINWAKKEDILVGPGRGSSAGSLVCYLLGITDIDPLEHGLLFFRFINPERNDFPDIDTDIQDTRRDEVKDYLVRQYRHVASIATFLQFKDKGVVRDVARVLDIPLTDVNKVLKLVDTWDEFCTSKNTQWFRDKYPEVEVYGEQLRGRIRGTGIHAAGVVTSKNPIFRYAPMETRSSPGADERIPVVGIDMQEAEKIGLIKIDALGLKTLSVVKDCINMIKKNHYKDIDLLSLDMKDSKIYEMLSDGYTKGVFQCEATPYTNLLVKMGVKNFNELAASNALVRPGAMNTIGKDYIARKHGKQNTSYIHQVMKDFTEDTYGCILYQEQVMQACVYLGGMTMAEADKVRKIIGKKKDAKEFNVFQDRFVAGASKFISPNQALDLWHDFEAHAGYSFNKSHAVAYSTLSYWTAWLKYYYPLEFMFALLKNEKDKDGRTEYLIEAKRMGISVKLPHINDSDLDFKIEGKGIRFGLTGIKFISDNIAQKYINARPFNTYKELEEFTFTKGNGVNSRALNALRVTGAATFSDNPRNDEEIKENLYEYLNLPEFNITVPSHYHAFIQSIEDFEEKGSFILMGMVKTIKRGKGWSRVEILDKTGSVGIFDDENTIIETGRTYIIVANDNRIVTAVPVDEIKGSSNALIKFLSYKQLPYKEDEMFVVSFKPRITKAGKKMASLTLADTARDLHSVTVFPTAFPKAYMHVQEGNAYKFSFGKTKDGTVIMEDINVS
;
A
#
# COMPACT_ATOMS: atom_id res chain seq x y z
N MET A 1 -16.21 -28.29 3.94
CA MET A 1 -14.88 -27.67 3.90
C MET A 1 -14.78 -26.53 4.91
N ILE A 2 -15.51 -25.43 4.78
CA ILE A 2 -15.39 -24.22 5.63
C ILE A 2 -15.61 -24.56 7.12
N ASN A 3 -16.71 -25.23 7.46
CA ASN A 3 -16.99 -25.61 8.84
C ASN A 3 -15.95 -26.59 9.43
N TRP A 4 -15.33 -27.43 8.59
CA TRP A 4 -14.21 -28.24 9.01
C TRP A 4 -12.98 -27.37 9.31
N ALA A 5 -12.61 -26.45 8.41
CA ALA A 5 -11.50 -25.54 8.63
C ALA A 5 -11.66 -24.73 9.93
N LYS A 6 -12.86 -24.19 10.18
CA LYS A 6 -13.17 -23.47 11.44
C LYS A 6 -13.03 -24.37 12.68
N LYS A 7 -13.42 -25.66 12.60
CA LYS A 7 -13.24 -26.63 13.70
C LYS A 7 -11.79 -26.99 13.97
N GLU A 8 -10.96 -27.02 12.92
CA GLU A 8 -9.51 -27.25 13.03
C GLU A 8 -8.75 -25.97 13.39
N ASP A 9 -9.45 -24.92 13.80
CA ASP A 9 -8.86 -23.63 14.16
C ASP A 9 -8.06 -22.98 13.03
N ILE A 10 -8.46 -23.23 11.77
CA ILE A 10 -7.96 -22.56 10.57
C ILE A 10 -8.82 -21.32 10.34
N LEU A 11 -8.21 -20.16 10.30
CA LEU A 11 -8.95 -18.92 10.12
C LEU A 11 -9.46 -18.81 8.67
N VAL A 12 -10.76 -18.57 8.55
CA VAL A 12 -11.48 -18.34 7.28
C VAL A 12 -11.94 -16.90 7.23
N GLY A 13 -11.87 -16.28 6.06
CA GLY A 13 -12.36 -14.92 5.85
C GLY A 13 -13.90 -14.83 5.99
N PRO A 14 -14.43 -13.65 6.31
CA PRO A 14 -15.86 -13.47 6.59
C PRO A 14 -16.75 -13.66 5.37
N GLY A 15 -16.17 -13.60 4.18
CA GLY A 15 -16.84 -13.77 2.89
C GLY A 15 -16.05 -13.13 1.76
N ARG A 16 -16.40 -13.50 0.53
CA ARG A 16 -15.75 -12.96 -0.68
C ARG A 16 -16.75 -12.90 -1.83
N GLY A 17 -16.65 -11.87 -2.67
CA GLY A 17 -17.45 -11.76 -3.87
C GLY A 17 -18.95 -11.58 -3.58
N SER A 18 -19.77 -12.20 -4.40
CA SER A 18 -21.24 -12.08 -4.31
C SER A 18 -21.86 -13.06 -3.31
N SER A 19 -21.15 -14.10 -2.88
CA SER A 19 -21.66 -15.11 -1.93
C SER A 19 -22.04 -14.50 -0.57
N ALA A 20 -21.40 -13.41 -0.14
CA ALA A 20 -21.74 -12.68 1.06
C ALA A 20 -23.17 -12.06 1.02
N GLY A 21 -23.80 -11.94 -0.17
CA GLY A 21 -25.19 -11.53 -0.33
C GLY A 21 -26.22 -12.64 -0.12
N SER A 22 -25.81 -13.84 0.27
CA SER A 22 -26.68 -15.01 0.43
C SER A 22 -26.95 -15.33 1.89
N LEU A 23 -28.22 -15.21 2.29
CA LEU A 23 -28.67 -15.65 3.61
C LEU A 23 -28.45 -17.15 3.83
N VAL A 24 -28.59 -17.96 2.78
CA VAL A 24 -28.32 -19.41 2.86
C VAL A 24 -26.85 -19.68 3.15
N CYS A 25 -25.92 -18.96 2.49
CA CYS A 25 -24.49 -19.07 2.79
C CYS A 25 -24.17 -18.66 4.24
N TYR A 26 -24.80 -17.63 4.74
CA TYR A 26 -24.68 -17.17 6.12
C TYR A 26 -25.19 -18.25 7.11
N LEU A 27 -26.41 -18.73 6.95
CA LEU A 27 -27.01 -19.73 7.83
C LEU A 27 -26.25 -21.08 7.82
N LEU A 28 -25.61 -21.42 6.71
CA LEU A 28 -24.77 -22.61 6.60
C LEU A 28 -23.34 -22.40 7.15
N GLY A 29 -23.00 -21.18 7.61
CA GLY A 29 -21.67 -20.84 8.08
C GLY A 29 -20.61 -20.81 6.98
N ILE A 30 -21.01 -20.63 5.71
CA ILE A 30 -20.14 -20.46 4.56
C ILE A 30 -19.56 -19.05 4.56
N THR A 31 -20.39 -18.05 4.87
CA THR A 31 -20.01 -16.66 5.08
C THR A 31 -20.38 -16.23 6.50
N ASP A 32 -19.70 -15.21 7.03
CA ASP A 32 -19.95 -14.65 8.36
C ASP A 32 -20.58 -13.25 8.28
N ILE A 33 -21.12 -12.87 7.13
CA ILE A 33 -21.81 -11.60 6.88
C ILE A 33 -23.30 -11.84 6.85
N ASP A 34 -24.06 -11.16 7.72
CA ASP A 34 -25.51 -11.13 7.64
C ASP A 34 -25.94 -10.21 6.48
N PRO A 35 -26.48 -10.77 5.37
CA PRO A 35 -26.86 -9.95 4.23
C PRO A 35 -28.04 -9.04 4.51
N LEU A 36 -28.88 -9.33 5.51
CA LEU A 36 -30.05 -8.51 5.86
C LEU A 36 -29.61 -7.24 6.60
N GLU A 37 -28.64 -7.35 7.50
CA GLU A 37 -28.09 -6.20 8.24
C GLU A 37 -27.49 -5.15 7.28
N HIS A 38 -26.85 -5.60 6.20
CA HIS A 38 -26.18 -4.74 5.24
C HIS A 38 -27.01 -4.42 3.98
N GLY A 39 -28.26 -4.88 3.91
CA GLY A 39 -29.15 -4.67 2.74
C GLY A 39 -28.56 -5.21 1.45
N LEU A 40 -27.98 -6.42 1.47
CA LEU A 40 -27.35 -7.03 0.30
C LEU A 40 -28.40 -7.77 -0.56
N LEU A 41 -28.23 -7.73 -1.87
CA LEU A 41 -29.18 -8.31 -2.81
C LEU A 41 -28.81 -9.74 -3.18
N PHE A 42 -29.67 -10.71 -2.83
CA PHE A 42 -29.50 -12.11 -3.19
C PHE A 42 -29.45 -12.34 -4.71
N PHE A 43 -30.26 -11.60 -5.51
CA PHE A 43 -30.28 -11.69 -6.98
C PHE A 43 -28.90 -11.37 -7.62
N ARG A 44 -28.02 -10.62 -6.91
CA ARG A 44 -26.65 -10.38 -7.37
C ARG A 44 -25.81 -11.64 -7.29
N PHE A 45 -26.08 -12.54 -6.35
CA PHE A 45 -25.41 -13.83 -6.19
C PHE A 45 -26.04 -14.90 -7.09
N ILE A 46 -27.32 -15.18 -6.93
CA ILE A 46 -28.06 -16.17 -7.74
C ILE A 46 -29.24 -15.50 -8.42
N ASN A 47 -29.33 -15.68 -9.74
CA ASN A 47 -30.49 -15.30 -10.55
C ASN A 47 -31.07 -16.56 -11.18
N PRO A 48 -32.38 -16.88 -10.96
CA PRO A 48 -33.02 -18.08 -11.49
C PRO A 48 -32.98 -18.19 -13.03
N GLU A 49 -32.84 -17.07 -13.75
CA GLU A 49 -32.71 -17.06 -15.21
C GLU A 49 -31.31 -17.35 -15.73
N ARG A 50 -30.34 -17.55 -14.82
CA ARG A 50 -28.98 -17.94 -15.18
C ARG A 50 -28.85 -19.46 -15.16
N ASN A 51 -28.12 -19.97 -16.12
CA ASN A 51 -27.72 -21.39 -16.16
C ASN A 51 -26.37 -21.63 -15.49
N ASP A 52 -25.79 -20.61 -14.82
CA ASP A 52 -24.49 -20.70 -14.20
C ASP A 52 -24.60 -21.20 -12.76
N PHE A 53 -23.68 -22.07 -12.34
CA PHE A 53 -23.53 -22.42 -10.92
C PHE A 53 -23.07 -21.20 -10.11
N PRO A 54 -23.50 -21.07 -8.85
CA PRO A 54 -23.00 -20.01 -7.98
C PRO A 54 -21.49 -20.21 -7.70
N ASP A 55 -20.71 -19.15 -7.85
CA ASP A 55 -19.30 -19.13 -7.53
C ASP A 55 -19.11 -18.71 -6.07
N ILE A 56 -18.52 -19.60 -5.26
CA ILE A 56 -18.28 -19.37 -3.82
C ILE A 56 -16.77 -19.41 -3.59
N ASP A 57 -16.17 -18.24 -3.68
CA ASP A 57 -14.78 -18.05 -3.29
C ASP A 57 -14.63 -18.03 -1.78
N THR A 58 -13.57 -18.63 -1.24
CA THR A 58 -13.29 -18.66 0.18
C THR A 58 -11.84 -18.26 0.45
N ASP A 59 -11.65 -17.23 1.24
CA ASP A 59 -10.33 -16.84 1.73
C ASP A 59 -9.98 -17.70 2.97
N ILE A 60 -8.79 -18.30 2.95
CA ILE A 60 -8.30 -19.20 3.99
C ILE A 60 -6.92 -18.72 4.43
N GLN A 61 -6.58 -18.91 5.68
CA GLN A 61 -5.25 -18.71 6.22
C GLN A 61 -4.20 -19.39 5.31
N ASP A 62 -3.33 -18.61 4.67
CA ASP A 62 -2.44 -19.09 3.60
C ASP A 62 -1.44 -20.16 4.09
N THR A 63 -0.96 -20.05 5.33
CA THR A 63 -0.02 -21.01 5.94
C THR A 63 -0.62 -22.39 6.17
N ARG A 64 -1.95 -22.51 6.21
CA ARG A 64 -2.69 -23.76 6.43
C ARG A 64 -3.63 -24.15 5.29
N ARG A 65 -3.54 -23.48 4.15
CA ARG A 65 -4.38 -23.74 2.98
C ARG A 65 -4.24 -25.17 2.47
N ASP A 66 -3.04 -25.73 2.48
CA ASP A 66 -2.81 -27.07 1.94
C ASP A 66 -3.47 -28.16 2.80
N GLU A 67 -3.62 -27.97 4.11
CA GLU A 67 -4.42 -28.84 4.98
C GLU A 67 -5.89 -28.91 4.54
N VAL A 68 -6.44 -27.78 4.07
CA VAL A 68 -7.82 -27.72 3.54
C VAL A 68 -7.93 -28.48 2.22
N LYS A 69 -6.93 -28.39 1.35
CA LYS A 69 -6.89 -29.19 0.11
C LYS A 69 -6.79 -30.69 0.42
N ASP A 70 -5.95 -31.07 1.37
CA ASP A 70 -5.83 -32.47 1.80
C ASP A 70 -7.14 -32.99 2.40
N TYR A 71 -7.86 -32.16 3.15
CA TYR A 71 -9.20 -32.51 3.64
C TYR A 71 -10.16 -32.76 2.47
N LEU A 72 -10.16 -31.91 1.43
CA LEU A 72 -11.01 -32.12 0.24
C LEU A 72 -10.67 -33.44 -0.47
N VAL A 73 -9.38 -33.76 -0.62
CA VAL A 73 -8.93 -35.03 -1.22
C VAL A 73 -9.40 -36.26 -0.39
N ARG A 74 -9.36 -36.16 0.93
CA ARG A 74 -9.85 -37.24 1.83
C ARG A 74 -11.37 -37.36 1.83
N GLN A 75 -12.08 -36.21 1.76
CA GLN A 75 -13.54 -36.16 1.81
C GLN A 75 -14.19 -36.58 0.49
N TYR A 76 -13.60 -36.12 -0.63
CA TYR A 76 -14.12 -36.38 -1.97
C TYR A 76 -13.13 -37.26 -2.75
N ARG A 77 -13.56 -38.44 -3.11
CA ARG A 77 -12.71 -39.48 -3.72
C ARG A 77 -12.02 -39.06 -5.02
N HIS A 78 -12.63 -38.13 -5.75
CA HIS A 78 -12.16 -37.67 -7.06
C HIS A 78 -11.96 -36.15 -7.04
N VAL A 79 -10.76 -35.76 -6.68
CA VAL A 79 -10.31 -34.35 -6.60
C VAL A 79 -9.05 -34.17 -7.41
N ALA A 80 -8.94 -33.09 -8.16
CA ALA A 80 -7.74 -32.71 -8.88
C ALA A 80 -7.59 -31.18 -8.91
N SER A 81 -6.36 -30.72 -8.98
CA SER A 81 -6.05 -29.31 -9.26
C SER A 81 -6.40 -28.99 -10.72
N ILE A 82 -6.60 -27.71 -11.05
CA ILE A 82 -6.91 -27.23 -12.40
C ILE A 82 -5.64 -26.79 -13.09
N ALA A 83 -5.48 -27.07 -14.38
CA ALA A 83 -4.38 -26.55 -15.17
C ALA A 83 -4.59 -25.06 -15.49
N THR A 84 -3.50 -24.33 -15.54
CA THR A 84 -3.46 -22.95 -16.06
C THR A 84 -2.57 -22.91 -17.28
N PHE A 85 -3.09 -22.45 -18.41
CA PHE A 85 -2.34 -22.30 -19.64
C PHE A 85 -1.69 -20.91 -19.71
N LEU A 86 -0.37 -20.88 -19.54
CA LEU A 86 0.42 -19.66 -19.67
C LEU A 86 0.56 -19.32 -21.15
N GLN A 87 0.15 -18.12 -21.52
CA GLN A 87 0.25 -17.65 -22.90
C GLN A 87 1.41 -16.67 -23.07
N PHE A 88 1.94 -16.59 -24.28
CA PHE A 88 2.80 -15.49 -24.68
C PHE A 88 1.97 -14.20 -24.75
N LYS A 89 2.21 -13.25 -23.86
CA LYS A 89 1.49 -11.98 -23.77
C LYS A 89 2.46 -10.81 -23.64
N ASP A 90 2.14 -9.72 -24.33
CA ASP A 90 2.74 -8.40 -24.15
C ASP A 90 4.27 -8.42 -23.93
N LYS A 91 4.75 -7.87 -22.82
CA LYS A 91 6.18 -7.82 -22.47
C LYS A 91 6.86 -9.19 -22.41
N GLY A 92 6.11 -10.25 -22.12
CA GLY A 92 6.62 -11.62 -22.03
C GLY A 92 7.09 -12.13 -23.39
N VAL A 93 6.32 -11.89 -24.44
CA VAL A 93 6.66 -12.29 -25.82
C VAL A 93 7.95 -11.64 -26.26
N VAL A 94 8.11 -10.33 -26.03
CA VAL A 94 9.34 -9.59 -26.42
C VAL A 94 10.56 -10.17 -25.70
N ARG A 95 10.44 -10.48 -24.38
CA ARG A 95 11.55 -11.07 -23.60
C ARG A 95 11.94 -12.46 -24.10
N ASP A 96 10.94 -13.29 -24.39
CA ASP A 96 11.20 -14.67 -24.77
C ASP A 96 11.82 -14.76 -26.17
N VAL A 97 11.33 -13.98 -27.14
CA VAL A 97 11.91 -13.89 -28.50
C VAL A 97 13.32 -13.29 -28.42
N ALA A 98 13.47 -12.18 -27.68
CA ALA A 98 14.77 -11.53 -27.53
C ALA A 98 15.83 -12.46 -26.91
N ARG A 99 15.42 -13.28 -25.93
CA ARG A 99 16.30 -14.27 -25.28
C ARG A 99 16.76 -15.34 -26.26
N VAL A 100 15.90 -15.80 -27.15
CA VAL A 100 16.26 -16.82 -28.18
C VAL A 100 17.14 -16.24 -29.24
N LEU A 101 16.99 -14.96 -29.55
CA LEU A 101 17.80 -14.22 -30.52
C LEU A 101 19.10 -13.62 -29.92
N ASP A 102 19.42 -13.95 -28.65
CA ASP A 102 20.59 -13.44 -27.91
C ASP A 102 20.69 -11.90 -27.88
N ILE A 103 19.55 -11.22 -27.89
CA ILE A 103 19.48 -9.77 -27.78
C ILE A 103 19.87 -9.32 -26.38
N PRO A 104 20.75 -8.30 -26.23
CA PRO A 104 21.20 -7.83 -24.95
C PRO A 104 20.05 -7.45 -24.01
N LEU A 105 20.05 -7.98 -22.80
CA LEU A 105 19.01 -7.77 -21.80
C LEU A 105 18.82 -6.27 -21.43
N THR A 106 19.89 -5.50 -21.57
CA THR A 106 19.88 -4.04 -21.42
C THR A 106 18.94 -3.36 -22.40
N ASP A 107 18.99 -3.74 -23.68
CA ASP A 107 18.13 -3.20 -24.74
C ASP A 107 16.68 -3.64 -24.54
N VAL A 108 16.48 -4.92 -24.18
CA VAL A 108 15.14 -5.47 -23.86
C VAL A 108 14.52 -4.74 -22.66
N ASN A 109 15.26 -4.58 -21.58
CA ASN A 109 14.74 -3.88 -20.41
C ASN A 109 14.45 -2.40 -20.67
N LYS A 110 15.25 -1.76 -21.54
CA LYS A 110 15.06 -0.37 -21.93
C LYS A 110 13.76 -0.19 -22.72
N VAL A 111 13.49 -1.03 -23.74
CA VAL A 111 12.28 -0.92 -24.54
C VAL A 111 11.03 -1.27 -23.74
N LEU A 112 11.07 -2.30 -22.87
CA LEU A 112 9.91 -2.76 -22.10
C LEU A 112 9.51 -1.83 -20.93
N LYS A 113 10.33 -0.84 -20.60
CA LYS A 113 9.95 0.24 -19.68
C LYS A 113 9.06 1.30 -20.34
N LEU A 114 9.04 1.35 -21.65
CA LEU A 114 8.35 2.39 -22.42
C LEU A 114 6.92 2.01 -22.82
N VAL A 115 6.53 0.75 -22.61
CA VAL A 115 5.24 0.20 -23.06
C VAL A 115 4.72 -0.81 -22.05
N ASP A 116 3.42 -0.99 -22.03
CA ASP A 116 2.76 -1.99 -21.20
C ASP A 116 2.11 -3.10 -22.03
N THR A 117 1.68 -2.80 -23.24
CA THR A 117 1.01 -3.74 -24.14
C THR A 117 1.84 -4.03 -25.40
N TRP A 118 1.51 -5.13 -26.06
CA TRP A 118 2.11 -5.48 -27.35
C TRP A 118 1.76 -4.45 -28.43
N ASP A 119 0.52 -3.94 -28.44
CA ASP A 119 0.10 -2.98 -29.44
C ASP A 119 0.86 -1.64 -29.28
N GLU A 120 1.12 -1.21 -28.05
CA GLU A 120 2.02 -0.08 -27.78
C GLU A 120 3.46 -0.36 -28.23
N PHE A 121 3.95 -1.58 -28.02
CA PHE A 121 5.28 -1.97 -28.53
C PHE A 121 5.38 -1.84 -30.04
N CYS A 122 4.35 -2.26 -30.78
CA CYS A 122 4.33 -2.21 -32.25
C CYS A 122 4.11 -0.81 -32.83
N THR A 123 3.35 0.06 -32.12
CA THR A 123 2.89 1.35 -32.67
C THR A 123 3.65 2.58 -32.13
N SER A 124 4.26 2.48 -30.98
CA SER A 124 4.93 3.62 -30.32
C SER A 124 6.19 4.05 -31.08
N LYS A 125 6.35 5.37 -31.27
CA LYS A 125 7.60 5.96 -31.77
C LYS A 125 8.79 5.73 -30.83
N ASN A 126 8.52 5.60 -29.53
CA ASN A 126 9.56 5.39 -28.51
C ASN A 126 10.20 3.99 -28.60
N THR A 127 9.54 3.03 -29.22
CA THR A 127 10.06 1.66 -29.43
C THR A 127 10.67 1.43 -30.82
N GLN A 128 10.49 2.39 -31.73
CA GLN A 128 10.93 2.28 -33.14
C GLN A 128 12.41 1.87 -33.25
N TRP A 129 13.31 2.51 -32.45
CA TRP A 129 14.73 2.21 -32.42
C TRP A 129 15.05 0.72 -32.17
N PHE A 130 14.23 0.07 -31.33
CA PHE A 130 14.40 -1.34 -30.98
C PHE A 130 13.88 -2.24 -32.09
N ARG A 131 12.72 -1.91 -32.67
CA ARG A 131 12.12 -2.63 -33.79
C ARG A 131 12.99 -2.52 -35.06
N ASP A 132 13.57 -1.36 -35.34
CA ASP A 132 14.49 -1.16 -36.45
C ASP A 132 15.80 -1.96 -36.26
N LYS A 133 16.27 -2.07 -35.03
CA LYS A 133 17.49 -2.81 -34.69
C LYS A 133 17.29 -4.32 -34.65
N TYR A 134 16.11 -4.77 -34.25
CA TYR A 134 15.75 -6.17 -34.03
C TYR A 134 14.37 -6.49 -34.65
N PRO A 135 14.20 -6.40 -35.95
CA PRO A 135 12.88 -6.54 -36.60
C PRO A 135 12.27 -7.93 -36.40
N GLU A 136 13.09 -8.97 -36.21
CA GLU A 136 12.63 -10.33 -35.98
C GLU A 136 11.77 -10.46 -34.70
N VAL A 137 11.97 -9.58 -33.71
CA VAL A 137 11.20 -9.61 -32.48
C VAL A 137 9.72 -9.31 -32.72
N GLU A 138 9.41 -8.37 -33.61
CA GLU A 138 8.04 -8.07 -34.02
C GLU A 138 7.42 -9.22 -34.82
N VAL A 139 8.17 -9.75 -35.80
CA VAL A 139 7.72 -10.84 -36.68
C VAL A 139 7.42 -12.11 -35.90
N TYR A 140 8.35 -12.59 -35.09
CA TYR A 140 8.13 -13.80 -34.28
C TYR A 140 7.20 -13.56 -33.10
N GLY A 141 7.23 -12.37 -32.54
CA GLY A 141 6.34 -11.99 -31.45
C GLY A 141 4.86 -12.05 -31.81
N GLU A 142 4.51 -11.53 -33.00
CA GLU A 142 3.14 -11.61 -33.52
C GLU A 142 2.70 -13.05 -33.78
N GLN A 143 3.59 -13.91 -34.27
CA GLN A 143 3.27 -15.32 -34.50
C GLN A 143 3.09 -16.12 -33.18
N LEU A 144 3.79 -15.73 -32.13
CA LEU A 144 3.75 -16.40 -30.84
C LEU A 144 2.65 -15.84 -29.92
N ARG A 145 2.26 -14.59 -30.08
CA ARG A 145 1.24 -13.92 -29.26
C ARG A 145 -0.04 -14.76 -29.14
N GLY A 146 -0.50 -14.96 -27.90
CA GLY A 146 -1.68 -15.75 -27.61
C GLY A 146 -1.50 -17.27 -27.64
N ARG A 147 -0.38 -17.77 -28.14
CA ARG A 147 -0.10 -19.21 -28.09
C ARG A 147 0.31 -19.64 -26.68
N ILE A 148 0.06 -20.92 -26.37
CA ILE A 148 0.43 -21.49 -25.08
C ILE A 148 1.95 -21.60 -25.00
N ARG A 149 2.55 -20.95 -24.00
CA ARG A 149 3.96 -21.01 -23.66
C ARG A 149 4.30 -22.18 -22.76
N GLY A 150 3.38 -22.51 -21.88
CA GLY A 150 3.55 -23.55 -20.88
C GLY A 150 2.27 -23.73 -20.09
N THR A 151 2.32 -24.66 -19.17
CA THR A 151 1.18 -24.95 -18.32
C THR A 151 1.63 -24.92 -16.86
N GLY A 152 0.77 -24.36 -16.00
CA GLY A 152 0.93 -24.25 -14.56
C GLY A 152 -0.21 -24.96 -13.82
N ILE A 153 -0.19 -24.87 -12.51
CA ILE A 153 -1.27 -25.32 -11.62
C ILE A 153 -2.02 -24.07 -11.16
N HIS A 154 -3.34 -24.10 -11.20
CA HIS A 154 -4.16 -23.01 -10.65
C HIS A 154 -3.93 -22.90 -9.14
N ALA A 155 -3.64 -21.71 -8.67
CA ALA A 155 -3.18 -21.49 -7.29
C ALA A 155 -4.21 -21.91 -6.22
N ALA A 156 -5.52 -21.72 -6.51
CA ALA A 156 -6.59 -21.88 -5.53
C ALA A 156 -7.58 -22.99 -5.87
N GLY A 157 -7.90 -23.17 -7.16
CA GLY A 157 -9.00 -24.02 -7.62
C GLY A 157 -8.66 -25.50 -7.62
N VAL A 158 -9.56 -26.28 -7.03
CA VAL A 158 -9.64 -27.72 -7.22
C VAL A 158 -11.00 -28.08 -7.80
N VAL A 159 -11.03 -29.13 -8.61
CA VAL A 159 -12.30 -29.68 -9.13
C VAL A 159 -12.60 -31.01 -8.45
N THR A 160 -13.88 -31.27 -8.27
CA THR A 160 -14.35 -32.55 -7.73
C THR A 160 -15.50 -33.09 -8.59
N SER A 161 -15.65 -34.40 -8.57
CA SER A 161 -16.72 -35.09 -9.31
C SER A 161 -17.15 -36.37 -8.59
N LYS A 162 -18.39 -36.82 -8.89
CA LYS A 162 -18.95 -38.08 -8.39
C LYS A 162 -18.19 -39.30 -8.93
N ASN A 163 -17.78 -39.22 -10.19
CA ASN A 163 -17.05 -40.29 -10.89
C ASN A 163 -15.58 -39.89 -11.08
N PRO A 164 -14.68 -40.82 -11.42
CA PRO A 164 -13.28 -40.51 -11.73
C PRO A 164 -13.17 -39.40 -12.79
N ILE A 165 -12.39 -38.36 -12.50
CA ILE A 165 -12.27 -37.15 -13.35
C ILE A 165 -11.75 -37.49 -14.76
N PHE A 166 -10.91 -38.53 -14.89
CA PHE A 166 -10.41 -38.98 -16.19
C PHE A 166 -11.48 -39.44 -17.18
N ARG A 167 -12.71 -39.69 -16.70
CA ARG A 167 -13.88 -39.95 -17.58
C ARG A 167 -14.39 -38.72 -18.29
N TYR A 168 -14.09 -37.55 -17.79
CA TYR A 168 -14.59 -36.27 -18.28
C TYR A 168 -13.50 -35.47 -18.98
N ALA A 169 -12.25 -35.53 -18.51
CA ALA A 169 -11.14 -34.74 -19.01
C ALA A 169 -9.81 -35.49 -18.88
N PRO A 170 -8.81 -35.17 -19.71
CA PRO A 170 -7.47 -35.71 -19.57
C PRO A 170 -6.85 -35.31 -18.22
N MET A 171 -6.07 -36.21 -17.66
CA MET A 171 -5.39 -36.02 -16.37
C MET A 171 -3.89 -36.08 -16.57
N GLU A 172 -3.18 -35.29 -15.82
CA GLU A 172 -1.72 -35.30 -15.72
C GLU A 172 -1.28 -35.24 -14.24
N THR A 173 -0.01 -35.46 -13.98
CA THR A 173 0.56 -35.25 -12.65
C THR A 173 1.67 -34.19 -12.73
N ARG A 174 1.73 -33.30 -11.74
CA ARG A 174 2.73 -32.24 -11.66
C ARG A 174 3.34 -32.16 -10.27
N SER A 175 4.60 -31.75 -10.20
CA SER A 175 5.25 -31.46 -8.94
C SER A 175 4.65 -30.16 -8.35
N SER A 176 4.29 -30.21 -7.07
CA SER A 176 3.93 -29.00 -6.33
C SER A 176 5.19 -28.18 -6.06
N PRO A 177 5.13 -26.85 -6.17
CA PRO A 177 6.27 -26.01 -5.79
C PRO A 177 6.67 -26.26 -4.33
N GLY A 178 7.91 -26.70 -4.10
CA GLY A 178 8.46 -26.97 -2.77
C GLY A 178 8.12 -28.33 -2.15
N ALA A 179 7.48 -29.24 -2.90
CA ALA A 179 7.22 -30.61 -2.46
C ALA A 179 7.71 -31.63 -3.51
N ASP A 180 8.24 -32.76 -3.05
CA ASP A 180 8.64 -33.87 -3.92
C ASP A 180 7.44 -34.69 -4.46
N GLU A 181 6.25 -34.42 -3.92
CA GLU A 181 5.04 -35.14 -4.28
C GLU A 181 4.39 -34.58 -5.55
N ARG A 182 3.96 -35.49 -6.41
CA ARG A 182 3.23 -35.19 -7.64
C ARG A 182 1.73 -35.20 -7.38
N ILE A 183 1.08 -34.08 -7.66
CA ILE A 183 -0.37 -33.92 -7.49
C ILE A 183 -1.12 -34.15 -8.79
N PRO A 184 -2.35 -34.72 -8.76
CA PRO A 184 -3.19 -34.86 -9.94
C PRO A 184 -3.73 -33.49 -10.39
N VAL A 185 -3.64 -33.26 -11.70
CA VAL A 185 -4.09 -32.02 -12.35
C VAL A 185 -4.99 -32.39 -13.53
N VAL A 186 -6.15 -31.76 -13.64
CA VAL A 186 -6.99 -31.88 -14.83
C VAL A 186 -6.38 -31.03 -15.95
N GLY A 187 -6.16 -31.63 -17.14
CA GLY A 187 -5.45 -31.05 -18.26
C GLY A 187 -6.27 -30.07 -19.12
N ILE A 188 -7.28 -29.43 -18.54
CA ILE A 188 -8.10 -28.38 -19.13
C ILE A 188 -8.15 -27.16 -18.23
N ASP A 189 -8.49 -26.01 -18.78
CA ASP A 189 -8.62 -24.79 -17.99
C ASP A 189 -9.95 -24.75 -17.19
N MET A 190 -10.09 -23.73 -16.37
CA MET A 190 -11.24 -23.54 -15.49
C MET A 190 -12.57 -23.44 -16.28
N GLN A 191 -12.59 -22.69 -17.38
CA GLN A 191 -13.79 -22.48 -18.19
C GLN A 191 -14.28 -23.77 -18.85
N GLU A 192 -13.34 -24.57 -19.34
CA GLU A 192 -13.64 -25.88 -19.91
C GLU A 192 -14.12 -26.87 -18.85
N ALA A 193 -13.50 -26.84 -17.64
CA ALA A 193 -13.91 -27.69 -16.52
C ALA A 193 -15.36 -27.39 -16.07
N GLU A 194 -15.75 -26.14 -16.02
CA GLU A 194 -17.14 -25.73 -15.71
C GLU A 194 -18.12 -26.17 -16.80
N LYS A 195 -17.78 -26.01 -18.09
CA LYS A 195 -18.65 -26.41 -19.21
C LYS A 195 -18.97 -27.90 -19.23
N ILE A 196 -18.04 -28.75 -18.81
CA ILE A 196 -18.25 -30.19 -18.73
C ILE A 196 -18.89 -30.65 -17.40
N GLY A 197 -19.26 -29.69 -16.53
CA GLY A 197 -20.02 -29.95 -15.29
C GLY A 197 -19.14 -30.40 -14.11
N LEU A 198 -17.84 -30.18 -14.11
CA LEU A 198 -17.01 -30.37 -12.92
C LEU A 198 -17.28 -29.24 -11.91
N ILE A 199 -17.40 -29.61 -10.64
CA ILE A 199 -17.64 -28.65 -9.57
C ILE A 199 -16.29 -28.09 -9.12
N LYS A 200 -16.13 -26.77 -9.28
CA LYS A 200 -14.96 -26.03 -8.80
C LYS A 200 -15.14 -25.64 -7.33
N ILE A 201 -14.09 -25.78 -6.55
CA ILE A 201 -13.99 -25.30 -5.17
C ILE A 201 -12.74 -24.44 -5.09
N ASP A 202 -12.92 -23.16 -4.73
CA ASP A 202 -11.82 -22.21 -4.57
C ASP A 202 -11.45 -22.01 -3.09
N ALA A 203 -10.25 -22.42 -2.75
CA ALA A 203 -9.63 -22.18 -1.45
C ALA A 203 -8.44 -21.24 -1.64
N LEU A 204 -8.68 -19.94 -1.49
CA LEU A 204 -7.69 -18.89 -1.72
C LEU A 204 -6.88 -18.63 -0.44
N GLY A 205 -5.57 -18.83 -0.51
CA GLY A 205 -4.67 -18.45 0.60
C GLY A 205 -4.56 -16.94 0.71
N LEU A 206 -4.91 -16.40 1.88
CA LEU A 206 -4.81 -14.98 2.17
C LEU A 206 -3.85 -14.74 3.34
N LYS A 207 -2.69 -14.11 3.06
CA LYS A 207 -1.64 -13.80 4.06
C LYS A 207 -2.19 -13.02 5.26
N THR A 208 -3.11 -12.10 5.04
CA THR A 208 -3.72 -11.31 6.10
C THR A 208 -4.39 -12.18 7.17
N LEU A 209 -5.01 -13.29 6.78
CA LEU A 209 -5.61 -14.22 7.76
C LEU A 209 -4.56 -14.92 8.62
N SER A 210 -3.35 -15.19 8.09
CA SER A 210 -2.23 -15.68 8.90
C SER A 210 -1.74 -14.60 9.87
N VAL A 211 -1.65 -13.35 9.44
CA VAL A 211 -1.33 -12.21 10.32
C VAL A 211 -2.35 -12.08 11.45
N VAL A 212 -3.64 -12.09 11.12
CA VAL A 212 -4.73 -12.01 12.12
C VAL A 212 -4.63 -13.18 13.10
N LYS A 213 -4.43 -14.42 12.61
CA LYS A 213 -4.31 -15.61 13.46
C LYS A 213 -3.10 -15.54 14.39
N ASP A 214 -1.93 -15.18 13.88
CA ASP A 214 -0.72 -15.01 14.69
C ASP A 214 -0.90 -13.91 15.75
N CYS A 215 -1.56 -12.80 15.39
CA CYS A 215 -1.88 -11.73 16.32
C CYS A 215 -2.78 -12.21 17.46
N ILE A 216 -3.89 -12.90 17.16
CA ILE A 216 -4.82 -13.45 18.16
C ILE A 216 -4.11 -14.44 19.07
N ASN A 217 -3.30 -15.34 18.51
CA ASN A 217 -2.52 -16.31 19.29
C ASN A 217 -1.55 -15.61 20.24
N MET A 218 -0.93 -14.51 19.79
CA MET A 218 -0.03 -13.72 20.62
C MET A 218 -0.77 -12.95 21.72
N ILE A 219 -1.98 -12.41 21.42
CA ILE A 219 -2.85 -11.78 22.41
C ILE A 219 -3.26 -12.80 23.48
N LYS A 220 -3.66 -14.00 23.08
CA LYS A 220 -3.99 -15.09 24.00
C LYS A 220 -2.81 -15.45 24.90
N LYS A 221 -1.60 -15.52 24.33
CA LYS A 221 -0.36 -15.81 25.08
C LYS A 221 0.03 -14.71 26.06
N ASN A 222 -0.04 -13.44 25.64
CA ASN A 222 0.48 -12.32 26.40
C ASN A 222 -0.54 -11.72 27.37
N HIS A 223 -1.83 -11.74 27.01
CA HIS A 223 -2.90 -11.07 27.74
C HIS A 223 -3.94 -12.04 28.33
N TYR A 224 -3.83 -13.35 28.04
CA TYR A 224 -4.79 -14.39 28.47
C TYR A 224 -6.22 -14.09 28.02
N LYS A 225 -6.37 -13.46 26.84
CA LYS A 225 -7.65 -13.12 26.24
C LYS A 225 -7.89 -13.89 24.95
N ASP A 226 -9.07 -14.47 24.83
CA ASP A 226 -9.58 -15.00 23.57
C ASP A 226 -10.31 -13.86 22.81
N ILE A 227 -9.98 -13.65 21.56
CA ILE A 227 -10.62 -12.65 20.70
C ILE A 227 -11.56 -13.36 19.75
N ASP A 228 -12.84 -13.03 19.86
CA ASP A 228 -13.85 -13.41 18.87
C ASP A 228 -14.06 -12.25 17.89
N LEU A 229 -13.57 -12.42 16.67
CA LEU A 229 -13.64 -11.38 15.62
C LEU A 229 -15.08 -11.08 15.18
N LEU A 230 -16.00 -12.06 15.31
CA LEU A 230 -17.39 -11.90 14.90
C LEU A 230 -18.21 -11.11 15.91
N SER A 231 -17.73 -11.04 17.15
CA SER A 231 -18.39 -10.28 18.23
C SER A 231 -17.89 -8.82 18.35
N LEU A 232 -16.99 -8.37 17.48
CA LEU A 232 -16.45 -7.01 17.54
C LEU A 232 -17.53 -5.97 17.22
N ASP A 233 -17.59 -4.90 18.05
CA ASP A 233 -18.47 -3.76 17.80
C ASP A 233 -17.97 -2.94 16.60
N MET A 234 -18.68 -3.03 15.46
CA MET A 234 -18.37 -2.28 14.25
C MET A 234 -18.69 -0.78 14.35
N LYS A 235 -19.17 -0.30 15.50
CA LYS A 235 -19.50 1.11 15.73
C LYS A 235 -18.43 1.87 16.52
N ASP A 236 -17.31 1.23 16.85
CA ASP A 236 -16.22 1.86 17.58
C ASP A 236 -15.57 2.99 16.75
N SER A 237 -15.83 4.24 17.11
CA SER A 237 -15.35 5.43 16.40
C SER A 237 -13.82 5.55 16.34
N LYS A 238 -13.13 5.04 17.37
CA LYS A 238 -11.66 5.12 17.48
C LYS A 238 -10.95 4.43 16.33
N ILE A 239 -11.55 3.34 15.82
CA ILE A 239 -11.01 2.61 14.69
C ILE A 239 -11.06 3.46 13.42
N TYR A 240 -12.18 4.13 13.17
CA TYR A 240 -12.35 5.01 12.02
C TYR A 240 -11.51 6.28 12.12
N GLU A 241 -11.35 6.84 13.32
CA GLU A 241 -10.44 7.95 13.59
C GLU A 241 -9.00 7.56 13.26
N MET A 242 -8.50 6.42 13.74
CA MET A 242 -7.16 5.91 13.42
C MET A 242 -6.94 5.77 11.90
N LEU A 243 -7.95 5.25 11.16
CA LEU A 243 -7.86 5.12 9.70
C LEU A 243 -7.85 6.49 9.02
N SER A 244 -8.63 7.45 9.54
CA SER A 244 -8.71 8.82 9.02
C SER A 244 -7.44 9.63 9.32
N ASP A 245 -6.70 9.26 10.37
CA ASP A 245 -5.38 9.83 10.71
C ASP A 245 -4.24 9.18 9.89
N GLY A 246 -4.55 8.29 8.96
CA GLY A 246 -3.59 7.68 8.05
C GLY A 246 -2.78 6.50 8.62
N TYR A 247 -3.16 5.93 9.76
CA TYR A 247 -2.52 4.72 10.31
C TYR A 247 -3.00 3.44 9.62
N THR A 248 -2.84 3.37 8.30
CA THR A 248 -3.40 2.31 7.46
C THR A 248 -2.44 1.16 7.15
N LYS A 249 -1.14 1.29 7.43
CA LYS A 249 -0.15 0.22 7.18
C LYS A 249 -0.49 -1.04 7.98
N GLY A 250 -0.49 -2.17 7.30
CA GLY A 250 -0.91 -3.47 7.84
C GLY A 250 -2.42 -3.68 7.87
N VAL A 251 -3.23 -2.63 7.65
CA VAL A 251 -4.69 -2.77 7.56
C VAL A 251 -5.06 -3.33 6.19
N PHE A 252 -5.81 -4.42 6.17
CA PHE A 252 -6.15 -5.13 4.94
C PHE A 252 -6.71 -4.22 3.85
N GLN A 253 -6.15 -4.31 2.66
CA GLN A 253 -6.39 -3.49 1.47
C GLN A 253 -6.16 -1.98 1.61
N CYS A 254 -5.98 -1.42 2.81
CA CYS A 254 -5.88 0.02 3.03
C CYS A 254 -4.45 0.58 2.95
N GLU A 255 -3.43 -0.27 2.76
CA GLU A 255 -2.01 0.08 2.89
C GLU A 255 -1.44 0.97 1.78
N ALA A 256 -2.04 0.91 0.59
CA ALA A 256 -1.54 1.66 -0.57
C ALA A 256 -1.74 3.16 -0.37
N THR A 257 -0.72 3.97 -0.67
CA THR A 257 -0.77 5.43 -0.52
C THR A 257 -2.03 6.09 -1.11
N PRO A 258 -2.51 5.73 -2.31
CA PRO A 258 -3.75 6.32 -2.83
C PRO A 258 -4.97 6.00 -1.96
N TYR A 259 -5.00 4.81 -1.33
CA TYR A 259 -6.09 4.43 -0.44
C TYR A 259 -6.00 5.15 0.91
N THR A 260 -4.81 5.22 1.50
CA THR A 260 -4.56 6.01 2.71
C THR A 260 -5.03 7.45 2.52
N ASN A 261 -4.61 8.10 1.43
CA ASN A 261 -5.01 9.47 1.10
C ASN A 261 -6.53 9.62 0.92
N LEU A 262 -7.18 8.60 0.36
CA LEU A 262 -8.63 8.60 0.25
C LEU A 262 -9.30 8.55 1.63
N LEU A 263 -8.86 7.66 2.52
CA LEU A 263 -9.43 7.53 3.88
C LEU A 263 -9.25 8.82 4.69
N VAL A 264 -8.08 9.44 4.61
CA VAL A 264 -7.80 10.73 5.24
C VAL A 264 -8.71 11.83 4.68
N LYS A 265 -8.82 11.95 3.33
CA LYS A 265 -9.71 12.94 2.69
C LYS A 265 -11.19 12.71 2.98
N MET A 266 -11.60 11.46 3.08
CA MET A 266 -12.98 11.10 3.44
C MET A 266 -13.29 11.40 4.90
N GLY A 267 -12.32 11.24 5.82
CA GLY A 267 -12.56 11.30 7.25
C GLY A 267 -13.64 10.28 7.65
N VAL A 268 -13.33 8.98 7.44
CA VAL A 268 -14.27 7.85 7.63
C VAL A 268 -14.77 7.80 9.07
N LYS A 269 -16.08 7.62 9.27
CA LYS A 269 -16.72 7.65 10.61
C LYS A 269 -17.50 6.38 10.96
N ASN A 270 -17.79 5.54 9.99
CA ASN A 270 -18.61 4.33 10.18
C ASN A 270 -18.28 3.26 9.14
N PHE A 271 -18.86 2.08 9.35
CA PHE A 271 -18.62 0.92 8.52
C PHE A 271 -19.08 1.09 7.05
N ASN A 272 -20.23 1.76 6.82
CA ASN A 272 -20.75 1.98 5.45
C ASN A 272 -19.78 2.85 4.64
N GLU A 273 -19.17 3.87 5.27
CA GLU A 273 -18.18 4.71 4.64
C GLU A 273 -16.86 3.96 4.37
N LEU A 274 -16.44 3.06 5.27
CA LEU A 274 -15.30 2.17 5.02
C LEU A 274 -15.58 1.24 3.84
N ALA A 275 -16.80 0.68 3.76
CA ALA A 275 -17.21 -0.14 2.61
C ALA A 275 -17.26 0.68 1.31
N ALA A 276 -17.75 1.92 1.36
CA ALA A 276 -17.75 2.83 0.22
C ALA A 276 -16.34 3.17 -0.26
N SER A 277 -15.37 3.34 0.66
CA SER A 277 -13.98 3.64 0.31
C SER A 277 -13.34 2.55 -0.54
N ASN A 278 -13.67 1.27 -0.32
CA ASN A 278 -13.24 0.14 -1.14
C ASN A 278 -13.68 0.26 -2.62
N ALA A 279 -14.84 0.82 -2.84
CA ALA A 279 -15.35 1.06 -4.20
C ALA A 279 -14.73 2.32 -4.83
N LEU A 280 -14.53 3.37 -4.01
CA LEU A 280 -14.06 4.68 -4.45
C LEU A 280 -12.56 4.74 -4.76
N VAL A 281 -11.72 3.90 -4.15
CA VAL A 281 -10.27 3.92 -4.34
C VAL A 281 -9.82 3.64 -5.79
N ARG A 282 -10.68 3.07 -6.62
CA ARG A 282 -10.38 2.79 -8.02
C ARG A 282 -10.26 4.10 -8.82
N PRO A 283 -9.24 4.25 -9.69
CA PRO A 283 -9.00 5.50 -10.43
C PRO A 283 -10.23 6.00 -11.20
N GLY A 284 -11.00 5.10 -11.82
CA GLY A 284 -12.24 5.43 -12.53
C GLY A 284 -13.31 6.05 -11.61
N ALA A 285 -13.59 5.40 -10.47
CA ALA A 285 -14.57 5.89 -9.50
C ALA A 285 -14.10 7.18 -8.82
N MET A 286 -12.83 7.26 -8.46
CA MET A 286 -12.28 8.43 -7.78
C MET A 286 -12.33 9.70 -8.63
N ASN A 287 -12.03 9.58 -9.92
CA ASN A 287 -12.03 10.72 -10.85
C ASN A 287 -13.42 11.21 -11.25
N THR A 288 -14.44 10.38 -11.11
CA THR A 288 -15.83 10.68 -11.48
C THR A 288 -16.66 11.02 -10.25
N ILE A 289 -17.07 10.02 -9.50
CA ILE A 289 -18.03 10.14 -8.39
C ILE A 289 -17.39 10.43 -7.04
N GLY A 290 -16.10 10.12 -6.88
CA GLY A 290 -15.40 10.25 -5.59
C GLY A 290 -15.35 11.68 -5.07
N LYS A 291 -15.20 12.66 -5.96
CA LYS A 291 -15.21 14.10 -5.60
C LYS A 291 -16.57 14.52 -5.04
N ASP A 292 -17.65 14.11 -5.70
CA ASP A 292 -19.02 14.44 -5.29
C ASP A 292 -19.36 13.75 -3.97
N TYR A 293 -19.00 12.48 -3.82
CA TYR A 293 -19.18 11.74 -2.57
C TYR A 293 -18.51 12.47 -1.38
N ILE A 294 -17.24 12.85 -1.53
CA ILE A 294 -16.50 13.55 -0.47
C ILE A 294 -17.10 14.94 -0.21
N ALA A 295 -17.45 15.69 -1.27
CA ALA A 295 -18.03 17.02 -1.11
C ALA A 295 -19.40 16.99 -0.40
N ARG A 296 -20.27 16.02 -0.74
CA ARG A 296 -21.58 15.83 -0.11
C ARG A 296 -21.43 15.36 1.33
N LYS A 297 -20.55 14.39 1.60
CA LYS A 297 -20.23 13.94 2.96
C LYS A 297 -19.80 15.09 3.88
N HIS A 298 -18.98 16.01 3.40
CA HIS A 298 -18.51 17.15 4.17
C HIS A 298 -19.46 18.37 4.15
N GLY A 299 -20.64 18.25 3.55
CA GLY A 299 -21.60 19.34 3.46
C GLY A 299 -21.19 20.49 2.54
N LYS A 300 -20.13 20.31 1.72
CA LYS A 300 -19.68 21.29 0.72
C LYS A 300 -20.58 21.31 -0.53
N GLN A 301 -21.34 20.24 -0.74
CA GLN A 301 -22.35 20.09 -1.77
C GLN A 301 -23.60 19.45 -1.14
N ASN A 302 -24.78 19.96 -1.49
CA ASN A 302 -26.03 19.39 -1.00
C ASN A 302 -26.26 18.00 -1.59
N THR A 303 -26.66 17.05 -0.75
CA THR A 303 -27.13 15.76 -1.22
C THR A 303 -28.50 15.95 -1.89
N SER A 304 -28.59 15.60 -3.15
CA SER A 304 -29.83 15.62 -3.92
C SER A 304 -30.17 14.26 -4.46
N TYR A 305 -31.45 13.96 -4.53
CA TYR A 305 -31.98 12.72 -5.12
C TYR A 305 -32.85 13.08 -6.28
N ILE A 306 -32.65 12.44 -7.43
CA ILE A 306 -33.44 12.70 -8.64
C ILE A 306 -34.94 12.33 -8.44
N HIS A 307 -35.18 11.37 -7.53
CA HIS A 307 -36.50 11.00 -7.05
C HIS A 307 -36.38 10.43 -5.62
N GLN A 308 -37.43 10.61 -4.80
CA GLN A 308 -37.43 10.18 -3.40
C GLN A 308 -37.11 8.68 -3.24
N VAL A 309 -37.57 7.83 -4.15
CA VAL A 309 -37.31 6.37 -4.10
C VAL A 309 -35.81 6.04 -4.17
N MET A 310 -35.01 6.91 -4.79
CA MET A 310 -33.56 6.70 -4.84
C MET A 310 -32.88 6.93 -3.51
N LYS A 311 -33.48 7.72 -2.63
CA LYS A 311 -32.96 7.92 -1.27
C LYS A 311 -32.87 6.60 -0.53
N ASP A 312 -33.86 5.72 -0.66
CA ASP A 312 -33.94 4.46 0.09
C ASP A 312 -32.73 3.54 -0.10
N PHE A 313 -32.03 3.65 -1.23
CA PHE A 313 -30.86 2.82 -1.53
C PHE A 313 -29.58 3.57 -1.85
N THR A 314 -29.61 4.92 -1.84
CA THR A 314 -28.40 5.76 -2.05
C THR A 314 -28.08 6.68 -0.87
N GLU A 315 -28.87 6.67 0.21
CA GLU A 315 -28.64 7.52 1.37
C GLU A 315 -27.26 7.25 2.01
N ASP A 316 -26.89 5.99 2.19
CA ASP A 316 -25.60 5.55 2.71
C ASP A 316 -24.42 5.96 1.83
N THR A 317 -24.68 6.33 0.59
CA THR A 317 -23.67 6.80 -0.38
C THR A 317 -23.87 8.27 -0.77
N TYR A 318 -24.54 9.05 0.08
CA TYR A 318 -24.81 10.49 -0.12
C TYR A 318 -25.45 10.81 -1.47
N GLY A 319 -26.40 9.97 -1.93
CA GLY A 319 -27.06 10.11 -3.23
C GLY A 319 -26.20 9.73 -4.44
N CYS A 320 -25.02 9.17 -4.21
CA CYS A 320 -24.14 8.69 -5.27
C CYS A 320 -24.44 7.23 -5.63
N ILE A 321 -24.45 6.92 -6.91
CA ILE A 321 -24.54 5.52 -7.40
C ILE A 321 -23.12 4.96 -7.45
N LEU A 322 -22.78 4.14 -6.47
CA LEU A 322 -21.48 3.57 -6.26
C LEU A 322 -21.44 2.06 -6.52
N TYR A 323 -22.54 1.38 -6.17
CA TYR A 323 -22.65 -0.06 -6.24
C TYR A 323 -23.48 -0.56 -7.41
N GLN A 324 -23.14 -1.75 -7.92
CA GLN A 324 -23.90 -2.44 -8.96
C GLN A 324 -25.35 -2.70 -8.53
N GLU A 325 -25.54 -2.99 -7.26
CA GLU A 325 -26.84 -3.20 -6.63
C GLU A 325 -27.72 -1.95 -6.70
N GLN A 326 -27.16 -0.76 -6.58
CA GLN A 326 -27.90 0.51 -6.70
C GLN A 326 -28.40 0.75 -8.13
N VAL A 327 -27.61 0.39 -9.15
CA VAL A 327 -28.04 0.40 -10.55
C VAL A 327 -29.22 -0.57 -10.75
N MET A 328 -29.12 -1.80 -10.21
CA MET A 328 -30.21 -2.78 -10.30
C MET A 328 -31.48 -2.27 -9.60
N GLN A 329 -31.37 -1.68 -8.42
CA GLN A 329 -32.49 -1.11 -7.68
C GLN A 329 -33.14 0.05 -8.44
N ALA A 330 -32.34 0.93 -9.05
CA ALA A 330 -32.88 2.00 -9.90
C ALA A 330 -33.63 1.45 -11.11
N CYS A 331 -33.13 0.42 -11.78
CA CYS A 331 -33.81 -0.25 -12.87
C CYS A 331 -35.18 -0.85 -12.44
N VAL A 332 -35.24 -1.41 -11.21
CA VAL A 332 -36.48 -1.99 -10.67
C VAL A 332 -37.46 -0.91 -10.22
N TYR A 333 -37.01 -0.01 -9.32
CA TYR A 333 -37.90 0.91 -8.61
C TYR A 333 -38.32 2.12 -9.46
N LEU A 334 -37.45 2.61 -10.35
CA LEU A 334 -37.80 3.68 -11.29
C LEU A 334 -38.18 3.12 -12.67
N GLY A 335 -37.36 2.20 -13.21
CA GLY A 335 -37.58 1.65 -14.56
C GLY A 335 -38.72 0.65 -14.65
N GLY A 336 -39.27 0.15 -13.53
CA GLY A 336 -40.31 -0.86 -13.48
C GLY A 336 -39.88 -2.21 -14.08
N MET A 337 -38.60 -2.50 -14.07
CA MET A 337 -38.01 -3.75 -14.55
C MET A 337 -38.09 -4.85 -13.48
N THR A 338 -38.03 -6.10 -13.90
CA THR A 338 -37.80 -7.22 -12.99
C THR A 338 -36.36 -7.24 -12.52
N MET A 339 -36.06 -7.88 -11.38
CA MET A 339 -34.70 -8.06 -10.91
C MET A 339 -33.82 -8.82 -11.92
N ALA A 340 -34.38 -9.77 -12.64
CA ALA A 340 -33.68 -10.52 -13.67
C ALA A 340 -33.25 -9.62 -14.85
N GLU A 341 -34.12 -8.72 -15.26
CA GLU A 341 -33.82 -7.73 -16.30
C GLU A 341 -32.78 -6.71 -15.81
N ALA A 342 -32.90 -6.23 -14.57
CA ALA A 342 -31.90 -5.34 -13.94
C ALA A 342 -30.50 -5.97 -13.89
N ASP A 343 -30.39 -7.29 -13.63
CA ASP A 343 -29.13 -7.99 -13.70
C ASP A 343 -28.59 -8.11 -15.14
N LYS A 344 -29.46 -8.29 -16.14
CA LYS A 344 -29.04 -8.24 -17.56
C LYS A 344 -28.51 -6.85 -17.92
N VAL A 345 -29.22 -5.79 -17.55
CA VAL A 345 -28.75 -4.39 -17.72
C VAL A 345 -27.37 -4.21 -17.13
N ARG A 346 -27.16 -4.58 -15.87
CA ARG A 346 -25.84 -4.51 -15.20
C ARG A 346 -24.73 -5.20 -16.00
N LYS A 347 -25.02 -6.40 -16.58
CA LYS A 347 -24.04 -7.17 -17.36
C LYS A 347 -23.74 -6.53 -18.73
N ILE A 348 -24.77 -6.02 -19.40
CA ILE A 348 -24.63 -5.42 -20.73
C ILE A 348 -23.90 -4.10 -20.67
N ILE A 349 -24.28 -3.24 -19.74
CA ILE A 349 -23.60 -1.95 -19.52
C ILE A 349 -22.09 -2.19 -19.29
N GLY A 350 -21.70 -3.20 -18.48
CA GLY A 350 -20.29 -3.52 -18.21
C GLY A 350 -19.50 -4.09 -19.40
N LYS A 351 -20.16 -4.66 -20.41
CA LYS A 351 -19.47 -5.38 -21.49
C LYS A 351 -19.43 -4.64 -22.85
N LYS A 352 -20.27 -3.60 -23.05
CA LYS A 352 -20.42 -2.82 -24.30
C LYS A 352 -20.55 -3.69 -25.59
N LYS A 353 -21.06 -4.93 -25.47
CA LYS A 353 -20.95 -5.95 -26.53
C LYS A 353 -22.14 -6.03 -27.50
N ASP A 354 -23.29 -5.48 -27.13
CA ASP A 354 -24.46 -5.55 -28.01
C ASP A 354 -25.29 -4.26 -27.97
N ALA A 355 -25.04 -3.38 -28.95
CA ALA A 355 -25.70 -2.08 -29.04
C ALA A 355 -27.22 -2.18 -29.24
N LYS A 356 -27.73 -3.27 -29.83
CA LYS A 356 -29.15 -3.44 -30.05
C LYS A 356 -29.88 -3.80 -28.76
N GLU A 357 -29.37 -4.78 -28.02
CA GLU A 357 -29.95 -5.19 -26.74
C GLU A 357 -29.85 -4.04 -25.70
N PHE A 358 -28.77 -3.30 -25.74
CA PHE A 358 -28.56 -2.13 -24.91
C PHE A 358 -29.65 -1.06 -25.11
N ASN A 359 -29.94 -0.69 -26.35
CA ASN A 359 -30.96 0.33 -26.66
C ASN A 359 -32.39 -0.13 -26.24
N VAL A 360 -32.70 -1.41 -26.35
CA VAL A 360 -33.98 -1.95 -25.88
C VAL A 360 -34.17 -1.75 -24.38
N PHE A 361 -33.13 -1.99 -23.59
CA PHE A 361 -33.20 -1.77 -22.13
C PHE A 361 -33.20 -0.29 -21.77
N GLN A 362 -32.51 0.56 -22.54
CA GLN A 362 -32.56 2.02 -22.37
C GLN A 362 -33.97 2.55 -22.58
N ASP A 363 -34.61 2.22 -23.73
CA ASP A 363 -35.95 2.67 -24.04
C ASP A 363 -36.95 2.21 -22.97
N ARG A 364 -36.79 0.97 -22.49
CA ARG A 364 -37.66 0.42 -21.45
C ARG A 364 -37.44 1.13 -20.10
N PHE A 365 -36.20 1.42 -19.72
CA PHE A 365 -35.89 2.17 -18.50
C PHE A 365 -36.48 3.56 -18.56
N VAL A 366 -36.24 4.29 -19.66
CA VAL A 366 -36.75 5.64 -19.85
C VAL A 366 -38.28 5.66 -19.82
N ALA A 367 -38.95 4.73 -20.49
CA ALA A 367 -40.42 4.64 -20.47
C ALA A 367 -40.96 4.37 -19.05
N GLY A 368 -40.30 3.52 -18.27
CA GLY A 368 -40.68 3.22 -16.88
C GLY A 368 -40.46 4.40 -15.95
N ALA A 369 -39.25 4.97 -16.00
CA ALA A 369 -38.79 6.06 -15.13
C ALA A 369 -39.53 7.38 -15.43
N SER A 370 -40.00 7.59 -16.67
CA SER A 370 -40.80 8.77 -17.08
C SER A 370 -42.14 8.90 -16.35
N LYS A 371 -42.57 7.88 -15.61
CA LYS A 371 -43.71 7.96 -14.70
C LYS A 371 -43.41 8.72 -13.40
N PHE A 372 -42.14 8.88 -13.07
CA PHE A 372 -41.68 9.46 -11.81
C PHE A 372 -40.83 10.73 -12.02
N ILE A 373 -40.07 10.77 -13.12
CA ILE A 373 -39.13 11.88 -13.46
C ILE A 373 -39.33 12.25 -14.94
N SER A 374 -38.77 13.40 -15.37
CA SER A 374 -38.89 13.76 -16.79
C SER A 374 -38.09 12.78 -17.69
N PRO A 375 -38.52 12.60 -18.97
CA PRO A 375 -37.80 11.74 -19.91
C PRO A 375 -36.32 12.08 -20.06
N ASN A 376 -35.96 13.37 -20.05
CA ASN A 376 -34.58 13.84 -20.13
C ASN A 376 -33.81 13.41 -18.90
N GLN A 377 -34.37 13.58 -17.69
CA GLN A 377 -33.74 13.11 -16.46
C GLN A 377 -33.56 11.58 -16.44
N ALA A 378 -34.52 10.84 -16.99
CA ALA A 378 -34.40 9.38 -17.09
C ALA A 378 -33.27 8.97 -18.05
N LEU A 379 -33.12 9.69 -19.16
CA LEU A 379 -32.03 9.46 -20.11
C LEU A 379 -30.69 9.86 -19.54
N ASP A 380 -30.58 10.99 -18.86
CA ASP A 380 -29.34 11.41 -18.17
C ASP A 380 -28.92 10.38 -17.12
N LEU A 381 -29.88 9.88 -16.32
CA LEU A 381 -29.60 8.83 -15.32
C LEU A 381 -29.13 7.52 -15.97
N TRP A 382 -29.66 7.16 -17.14
CA TRP A 382 -29.19 6.00 -17.90
C TRP A 382 -27.75 6.21 -18.40
N HIS A 383 -27.41 7.40 -18.88
CA HIS A 383 -26.03 7.73 -19.26
C HIS A 383 -25.08 7.71 -18.07
N ASP A 384 -25.55 8.11 -16.89
CA ASP A 384 -24.80 7.94 -15.66
C ASP A 384 -24.52 6.46 -15.37
N PHE A 385 -25.50 5.55 -15.58
CA PHE A 385 -25.26 4.11 -15.44
C PHE A 385 -24.21 3.61 -16.43
N GLU A 386 -24.20 4.09 -17.67
CA GLU A 386 -23.18 3.75 -18.66
C GLU A 386 -21.78 4.19 -18.21
N ALA A 387 -21.67 5.42 -17.73
CA ALA A 387 -20.42 5.95 -17.22
C ALA A 387 -19.94 5.17 -15.99
N HIS A 388 -20.87 4.78 -15.11
CA HIS A 388 -20.58 4.03 -13.89
C HIS A 388 -20.28 2.55 -14.12
N ALA A 389 -20.76 1.97 -15.20
CA ALA A 389 -20.61 0.53 -15.46
C ALA A 389 -19.17 0.07 -15.57
N GLY A 390 -18.25 0.95 -15.98
CA GLY A 390 -16.82 0.64 -16.06
C GLY A 390 -16.14 0.51 -14.69
N TYR A 391 -16.77 1.00 -13.60
CA TYR A 391 -16.17 1.05 -12.27
C TYR A 391 -17.14 0.78 -11.11
N SER A 392 -18.43 0.52 -11.36
CA SER A 392 -19.37 0.14 -10.31
C SER A 392 -18.92 -1.13 -9.57
N PHE A 393 -19.09 -1.13 -8.25
CA PHE A 393 -18.54 -2.16 -7.38
C PHE A 393 -19.63 -3.10 -6.84
N ASN A 394 -19.28 -4.33 -6.52
CA ASN A 394 -20.17 -5.26 -5.85
C ASN A 394 -20.26 -4.90 -4.35
N LYS A 395 -21.43 -4.51 -3.84
CA LYS A 395 -21.64 -4.14 -2.44
C LYS A 395 -21.32 -5.29 -1.49
N SER A 396 -21.73 -6.52 -1.83
CA SER A 396 -21.45 -7.72 -1.02
C SER A 396 -19.96 -7.94 -0.82
N HIS A 397 -19.17 -7.76 -1.89
CA HIS A 397 -17.70 -7.84 -1.80
C HIS A 397 -17.10 -6.71 -0.96
N ALA A 398 -17.62 -5.48 -1.15
CA ALA A 398 -17.17 -4.31 -0.35
C ALA A 398 -17.39 -4.54 1.14
N VAL A 399 -18.58 -5.02 1.53
CA VAL A 399 -18.92 -5.31 2.92
C VAL A 399 -18.02 -6.40 3.49
N ALA A 400 -17.89 -7.53 2.81
CA ALA A 400 -17.08 -8.65 3.28
C ALA A 400 -15.59 -8.26 3.48
N TYR A 401 -15.03 -7.52 2.53
CA TYR A 401 -13.63 -7.10 2.60
C TYR A 401 -13.40 -5.98 3.61
N SER A 402 -14.36 -5.07 3.77
CA SER A 402 -14.28 -4.04 4.82
C SER A 402 -14.42 -4.62 6.22
N THR A 403 -15.11 -5.75 6.39
CA THR A 403 -15.12 -6.49 7.65
C THR A 403 -13.70 -6.97 8.01
N LEU A 404 -12.96 -7.53 7.06
CA LEU A 404 -11.57 -7.92 7.28
C LEU A 404 -10.65 -6.70 7.49
N SER A 405 -10.90 -5.59 6.77
CA SER A 405 -10.20 -4.32 7.02
C SER A 405 -10.45 -3.82 8.45
N TYR A 406 -11.70 -3.90 8.92
CA TYR A 406 -12.06 -3.53 10.28
C TYR A 406 -11.38 -4.43 11.33
N TRP A 407 -11.37 -5.75 11.15
CA TRP A 407 -10.68 -6.68 12.05
C TRP A 407 -9.20 -6.33 12.21
N THR A 408 -8.52 -6.10 11.09
CA THR A 408 -7.09 -5.73 11.11
C THR A 408 -6.85 -4.35 11.72
N ALA A 409 -7.73 -3.38 11.47
CA ALA A 409 -7.66 -2.06 12.08
C ALA A 409 -7.92 -2.12 13.59
N TRP A 410 -8.89 -2.92 14.03
CA TRP A 410 -9.20 -3.12 15.45
C TRP A 410 -8.03 -3.77 16.19
N LEU A 411 -7.44 -4.84 15.63
CA LEU A 411 -6.25 -5.48 16.20
C LEU A 411 -5.08 -4.50 16.28
N LYS A 412 -4.86 -3.71 15.25
CA LYS A 412 -3.82 -2.68 15.22
C LYS A 412 -4.02 -1.63 16.31
N TYR A 413 -5.24 -1.18 16.54
CA TYR A 413 -5.56 -0.14 17.51
C TYR A 413 -5.40 -0.64 18.96
N TYR A 414 -6.01 -1.79 19.27
CA TYR A 414 -6.06 -2.30 20.65
C TYR A 414 -4.86 -3.16 21.05
N TYR A 415 -4.17 -3.77 20.09
CA TYR A 415 -3.03 -4.65 20.30
C TYR A 415 -1.89 -4.36 19.30
N PRO A 416 -1.41 -3.11 19.29
CA PRO A 416 -0.43 -2.66 18.28
C PRO A 416 0.85 -3.48 18.27
N LEU A 417 1.35 -3.90 19.43
CA LEU A 417 2.59 -4.68 19.54
C LEU A 417 2.45 -6.07 18.91
N GLU A 418 1.38 -6.78 19.27
CA GLU A 418 1.09 -8.13 18.74
C GLU A 418 0.76 -8.08 17.26
N PHE A 419 0.07 -7.04 16.82
CA PHE A 419 -0.27 -6.86 15.41
C PHE A 419 0.96 -6.56 14.55
N MET A 420 1.82 -5.61 14.96
CA MET A 420 3.06 -5.29 14.25
C MET A 420 4.04 -6.47 14.24
N PHE A 421 4.12 -7.22 15.35
CA PHE A 421 4.86 -8.48 15.39
C PHE A 421 4.35 -9.47 14.35
N ALA A 422 3.03 -9.69 14.26
CA ALA A 422 2.42 -10.63 13.33
C ALA A 422 2.65 -10.21 11.86
N LEU A 423 2.59 -8.90 11.56
CA LEU A 423 2.93 -8.37 10.25
C LEU A 423 4.38 -8.66 9.87
N LEU A 424 5.32 -8.32 10.75
CA LEU A 424 6.76 -8.50 10.50
C LEU A 424 7.14 -9.98 10.35
N LYS A 425 6.53 -10.87 11.13
CA LYS A 425 6.71 -12.33 11.05
C LYS A 425 6.26 -12.89 9.71
N ASN A 426 5.12 -12.41 9.18
CA ASN A 426 4.52 -12.92 7.95
C ASN A 426 5.03 -12.22 6.68
N GLU A 427 5.81 -11.12 6.80
CA GLU A 427 6.34 -10.40 5.65
C GLU A 427 7.69 -10.96 5.21
N LYS A 428 7.73 -11.52 3.99
CA LYS A 428 8.94 -12.07 3.38
C LYS A 428 9.66 -11.07 2.49
N ASP A 429 8.92 -10.10 1.95
CA ASP A 429 9.49 -9.04 1.14
C ASP A 429 10.21 -8.01 2.02
N LYS A 430 11.43 -7.65 1.62
CA LYS A 430 12.26 -6.74 2.40
C LYS A 430 11.70 -5.32 2.44
N ASP A 431 11.15 -4.87 1.33
CA ASP A 431 10.59 -3.51 1.22
C ASP A 431 9.32 -3.39 2.07
N GLY A 432 8.42 -4.38 2.01
CA GLY A 432 7.25 -4.46 2.87
C GLY A 432 7.61 -4.52 4.36
N ARG A 433 8.67 -5.28 4.70
CA ARG A 433 9.18 -5.34 6.08
C ARG A 433 9.68 -3.98 6.56
N THR A 434 10.39 -3.23 5.71
CA THR A 434 10.84 -1.87 6.03
C THR A 434 9.67 -0.95 6.34
N GLU A 435 8.60 -0.99 5.54
CA GLU A 435 7.40 -0.18 5.79
C GLU A 435 6.74 -0.51 7.13
N TYR A 436 6.66 -1.78 7.50
CA TYR A 436 6.13 -2.19 8.81
C TYR A 436 7.03 -1.80 9.99
N LEU A 437 8.36 -1.79 9.80
CA LEU A 437 9.31 -1.29 10.82
C LEU A 437 9.15 0.21 11.05
N ILE A 438 8.92 0.97 9.98
CA ILE A 438 8.62 2.41 10.06
C ILE A 438 7.32 2.62 10.84
N GLU A 439 6.26 1.90 10.47
CA GLU A 439 4.98 2.02 11.14
C GLU A 439 5.04 1.62 12.61
N ALA A 440 5.78 0.56 12.96
CA ALA A 440 6.01 0.19 14.35
C ALA A 440 6.66 1.33 15.16
N LYS A 441 7.67 1.99 14.60
CA LYS A 441 8.30 3.16 15.21
C LYS A 441 7.32 4.34 15.34
N ARG A 442 6.53 4.63 14.30
CA ARG A 442 5.49 5.66 14.31
C ARG A 442 4.47 5.43 15.42
N MET A 443 4.14 4.18 15.70
CA MET A 443 3.25 3.78 16.79
C MET A 443 3.94 3.71 18.17
N GLY A 444 5.21 4.12 18.28
CA GLY A 444 5.97 4.12 19.54
C GLY A 444 6.46 2.75 19.98
N ILE A 445 6.44 1.74 19.09
CA ILE A 445 6.94 0.40 19.38
C ILE A 445 8.45 0.37 19.19
N SER A 446 9.19 0.01 20.25
CA SER A 446 10.64 -0.14 20.20
C SER A 446 11.05 -1.33 19.34
N VAL A 447 11.92 -1.08 18.37
CA VAL A 447 12.53 -2.15 17.55
C VAL A 447 13.94 -2.37 18.06
N LYS A 448 14.19 -3.54 18.65
CA LYS A 448 15.50 -3.94 19.20
C LYS A 448 16.32 -4.60 18.10
N LEU A 449 17.61 -4.24 18.03
CA LEU A 449 18.56 -4.85 17.11
C LEU A 449 18.74 -6.35 17.42
N PRO A 450 19.14 -7.14 16.43
CA PRO A 450 19.41 -8.56 16.67
C PRO A 450 20.56 -8.75 17.66
N HIS A 451 20.52 -9.87 18.40
CA HIS A 451 21.61 -10.30 19.27
C HIS A 451 21.78 -11.81 19.19
N ILE A 452 23.00 -12.26 19.06
CA ILE A 452 23.29 -13.67 18.75
C ILE A 452 22.72 -14.63 19.80
N ASN A 453 22.73 -14.28 21.07
CA ASN A 453 22.21 -15.13 22.15
C ASN A 453 20.70 -14.95 22.41
N ASP A 454 20.12 -13.79 22.06
CA ASP A 454 18.75 -13.46 22.45
C ASP A 454 17.75 -13.57 21.30
N SER A 455 18.17 -13.34 20.06
CA SER A 455 17.24 -13.36 18.91
C SER A 455 16.83 -14.78 18.53
N ASP A 456 15.56 -14.96 18.16
CA ASP A 456 15.10 -16.21 17.54
C ASP A 456 15.38 -16.21 16.02
N LEU A 457 14.88 -17.20 15.29
CA LEU A 457 14.95 -17.21 13.82
C LEU A 457 14.29 -15.96 13.26
N ASP A 458 13.02 -15.77 13.59
CA ASP A 458 12.20 -14.61 13.20
C ASP A 458 12.10 -13.58 14.33
N PHE A 459 11.38 -12.52 14.06
CA PHE A 459 11.05 -11.51 15.06
C PHE A 459 10.40 -12.11 16.29
N LYS A 460 10.63 -11.50 17.45
CA LYS A 460 9.93 -11.85 18.69
C LYS A 460 9.56 -10.64 19.51
N ILE A 461 8.50 -10.77 20.29
CA ILE A 461 8.13 -9.75 21.30
C ILE A 461 9.08 -9.91 22.50
N GLU A 462 9.69 -8.81 22.90
CA GLU A 462 10.57 -8.73 24.06
C GLU A 462 10.27 -7.48 24.89
N GLY A 463 9.56 -7.67 25.99
CA GLY A 463 9.02 -6.58 26.81
C GLY A 463 7.97 -5.78 26.01
N LYS A 464 8.16 -4.46 25.91
CA LYS A 464 7.28 -3.56 25.14
C LYS A 464 7.77 -3.31 23.69
N GLY A 465 8.61 -4.16 23.15
CA GLY A 465 9.21 -3.99 21.83
C GLY A 465 9.30 -5.28 21.05
N ILE A 466 9.81 -5.15 19.84
CA ILE A 466 10.04 -6.27 18.90
C ILE A 466 11.53 -6.39 18.67
N ARG A 467 12.10 -7.56 18.93
CA ARG A 467 13.51 -7.88 18.61
C ARG A 467 13.59 -8.48 17.22
N PHE A 468 14.59 -8.03 16.46
CA PHE A 468 14.92 -8.62 15.17
C PHE A 468 15.32 -10.09 15.31
N GLY A 469 14.79 -10.93 14.41
CA GLY A 469 15.25 -12.29 14.22
C GLY A 469 16.60 -12.36 13.49
N LEU A 470 17.33 -13.46 13.65
CA LEU A 470 18.61 -13.63 12.95
C LEU A 470 18.46 -13.72 11.43
N THR A 471 17.35 -14.29 10.93
CA THR A 471 17.07 -14.40 9.49
C THR A 471 16.75 -13.06 8.83
N GLY A 472 16.45 -12.03 9.63
CA GLY A 472 16.32 -10.65 9.17
C GLY A 472 17.65 -10.01 8.74
N ILE A 473 18.78 -10.59 9.15
CA ILE A 473 20.12 -10.08 8.83
C ILE A 473 20.54 -10.58 7.43
N LYS A 474 21.01 -9.67 6.57
CA LYS A 474 21.53 -10.02 5.25
C LYS A 474 22.64 -11.08 5.37
N PHE A 475 22.63 -12.08 4.48
CA PHE A 475 23.54 -13.23 4.46
C PHE A 475 23.35 -14.29 5.56
N ILE A 476 22.31 -14.17 6.41
CA ILE A 476 21.96 -15.19 7.38
C ILE A 476 20.69 -15.91 6.92
N SER A 477 20.83 -17.13 6.40
CA SER A 477 19.71 -18.00 6.03
C SER A 477 19.18 -18.74 7.28
N ASP A 478 17.98 -19.31 7.17
CA ASP A 478 17.35 -20.12 8.22
C ASP A 478 18.31 -21.21 8.74
N ASN A 479 18.97 -21.92 7.82
CA ASN A 479 19.95 -22.95 8.19
C ASN A 479 21.14 -22.39 8.97
N ILE A 480 21.68 -21.23 8.57
CA ILE A 480 22.80 -20.57 9.28
C ILE A 480 22.33 -20.09 10.65
N ALA A 481 21.16 -19.42 10.71
CA ALA A 481 20.59 -18.95 11.96
C ALA A 481 20.35 -20.10 12.94
N GLN A 482 19.78 -21.22 12.47
CA GLN A 482 19.52 -22.39 13.30
C GLN A 482 20.78 -23.02 13.86
N LYS A 483 21.89 -23.04 13.09
CA LYS A 483 23.18 -23.51 13.58
C LYS A 483 23.70 -22.67 14.73
N TYR A 484 23.63 -21.33 14.60
CA TYR A 484 24.01 -20.44 15.70
C TYR A 484 23.12 -20.63 16.92
N ILE A 485 21.80 -20.73 16.74
CA ILE A 485 20.85 -20.94 17.83
C ILE A 485 21.14 -22.23 18.60
N ASN A 486 21.43 -23.32 17.89
CA ASN A 486 21.73 -24.62 18.51
C ASN A 486 23.06 -24.65 19.26
N ALA A 487 23.98 -23.75 18.93
CA ALA A 487 25.32 -23.67 19.55
C ALA A 487 25.41 -22.69 20.74
N ARG A 488 24.32 -22.01 21.07
CA ARG A 488 24.26 -21.05 22.20
C ARG A 488 24.49 -21.74 23.56
N PRO A 489 24.96 -20.99 24.57
CA PRO A 489 25.34 -19.58 24.53
C PRO A 489 26.77 -19.36 24.02
N PHE A 490 27.01 -18.19 23.40
CA PHE A 490 28.37 -17.67 23.14
C PHE A 490 28.70 -16.63 24.21
N ASN A 491 29.87 -16.72 24.83
CA ASN A 491 30.30 -15.80 25.89
C ASN A 491 31.26 -14.73 25.39
N THR A 492 31.95 -15.00 24.27
CA THR A 492 32.92 -14.09 23.64
C THR A 492 32.75 -14.07 22.11
N TYR A 493 33.22 -13.01 21.48
CA TYR A 493 33.32 -12.93 20.03
C TYR A 493 34.22 -14.00 19.43
N LYS A 494 35.31 -14.31 20.15
CA LYS A 494 36.25 -15.35 19.75
C LYS A 494 35.58 -16.75 19.68
N GLU A 495 34.74 -17.10 20.66
CA GLU A 495 33.96 -18.35 20.60
C GLU A 495 33.06 -18.40 19.40
N LEU A 496 32.38 -17.27 19.08
CA LEU A 496 31.51 -17.16 17.91
C LEU A 496 32.29 -17.29 16.60
N GLU A 497 33.49 -16.69 16.54
CA GLU A 497 34.40 -16.77 15.39
C GLU A 497 34.93 -18.20 15.19
N GLU A 498 35.41 -18.84 16.24
CA GLU A 498 35.86 -20.24 16.21
C GLU A 498 34.75 -21.19 15.77
N PHE A 499 33.53 -21.02 16.28
CA PHE A 499 32.35 -21.78 15.82
C PHE A 499 32.07 -21.54 14.34
N THR A 500 32.10 -20.29 13.88
CA THR A 500 31.83 -19.93 12.49
C THR A 500 32.79 -20.62 11.52
N PHE A 501 34.09 -20.68 11.86
CA PHE A 501 35.13 -21.25 11.00
C PHE A 501 35.40 -22.74 11.24
N THR A 502 34.63 -23.38 12.10
CA THR A 502 34.73 -24.84 12.29
C THR A 502 34.46 -25.58 10.99
N LYS A 503 35.40 -26.45 10.58
CA LYS A 503 35.35 -27.21 9.33
C LYS A 503 34.06 -28.07 9.28
N GLY A 504 33.31 -27.94 8.20
CA GLY A 504 32.05 -28.68 8.00
C GLY A 504 30.80 -27.96 8.53
N ASN A 505 30.94 -26.87 9.25
CA ASN A 505 29.82 -26.09 9.78
C ASN A 505 29.00 -25.36 8.67
N GLY A 506 29.65 -25.08 7.52
CA GLY A 506 28.99 -24.45 6.36
C GLY A 506 28.51 -23.03 6.61
N VAL A 507 29.07 -22.38 7.64
CA VAL A 507 28.91 -20.94 7.92
C VAL A 507 30.10 -20.21 7.32
N ASN A 508 29.94 -18.99 6.86
CA ASN A 508 30.99 -18.24 6.17
C ASN A 508 31.28 -16.88 6.85
N SER A 509 32.43 -16.29 6.45
CA SER A 509 32.88 -15.01 6.98
C SER A 509 31.87 -13.86 6.75
N ARG A 510 31.04 -13.93 5.69
CA ARG A 510 30.02 -12.89 5.41
C ARG A 510 28.94 -12.90 6.48
N ALA A 511 28.52 -14.08 6.98
CA ALA A 511 27.56 -14.20 8.07
C ALA A 511 28.13 -13.62 9.38
N LEU A 512 29.39 -13.95 9.72
CA LEU A 512 30.04 -13.40 10.91
C LEU A 512 30.17 -11.87 10.82
N ASN A 513 30.61 -11.35 9.68
CA ASN A 513 30.69 -9.90 9.49
C ASN A 513 29.31 -9.23 9.60
N ALA A 514 28.27 -9.84 9.04
CA ALA A 514 26.91 -9.32 9.16
C ALA A 514 26.43 -9.26 10.61
N LEU A 515 26.74 -10.26 11.43
CA LEU A 515 26.45 -10.22 12.87
C LEU A 515 27.21 -9.09 13.58
N ARG A 516 28.50 -8.86 13.22
CA ARG A 516 29.32 -7.83 13.81
C ARG A 516 28.82 -6.42 13.49
N VAL A 517 28.64 -6.10 12.21
CA VAL A 517 28.24 -4.74 11.76
C VAL A 517 26.78 -4.39 12.09
N THR A 518 25.96 -5.35 12.48
CA THR A 518 24.59 -5.12 12.96
C THR A 518 24.47 -5.05 14.48
N GLY A 519 25.60 -5.22 15.20
CA GLY A 519 25.63 -5.27 16.66
C GLY A 519 25.14 -6.58 17.26
N ALA A 520 24.81 -7.57 16.41
CA ALA A 520 24.33 -8.88 16.89
C ALA A 520 25.42 -9.70 17.60
N ALA A 521 26.68 -9.45 17.29
CA ALA A 521 27.86 -10.06 17.90
C ALA A 521 28.58 -9.11 18.87
N THR A 522 27.84 -8.45 19.74
CA THR A 522 28.39 -7.56 20.78
C THR A 522 28.78 -8.38 22.01
N PHE A 523 30.05 -8.30 22.41
CA PHE A 523 30.64 -8.99 23.56
C PHE A 523 31.71 -8.08 24.24
N SER A 524 32.24 -8.51 25.38
CA SER A 524 33.29 -7.77 26.09
C SER A 524 34.59 -7.63 25.27
N ASP A 525 34.92 -8.65 24.46
CA ASP A 525 36.08 -8.67 23.56
C ASP A 525 35.74 -8.13 22.14
N ASN A 526 34.49 -7.80 21.86
CA ASN A 526 34.02 -7.08 20.68
C ASN A 526 32.97 -6.06 21.10
N PRO A 527 33.36 -4.91 21.67
CA PRO A 527 32.42 -3.94 22.17
C PRO A 527 31.59 -3.32 21.04
N ARG A 528 30.41 -2.88 21.40
CA ARG A 528 29.46 -2.26 20.48
C ARG A 528 30.01 -0.98 19.87
N ASN A 529 30.02 -0.90 18.54
CA ASN A 529 30.37 0.30 17.80
C ASN A 529 29.08 0.91 17.19
N ASP A 530 28.52 1.90 17.86
CA ASP A 530 27.23 2.48 17.45
C ASP A 530 27.31 3.25 16.13
N GLU A 531 28.46 3.83 15.77
CA GLU A 531 28.64 4.53 14.49
C GLU A 531 28.66 3.53 13.33
N GLU A 532 29.46 2.48 13.42
CA GLU A 532 29.52 1.43 12.40
C GLU A 532 28.18 0.72 12.25
N ILE A 533 27.46 0.46 13.37
CA ILE A 533 26.13 -0.15 13.33
C ILE A 533 25.15 0.75 12.58
N LYS A 534 25.11 2.05 12.87
CA LYS A 534 24.24 3.02 12.20
C LYS A 534 24.44 3.04 10.69
N GLU A 535 25.69 3.09 10.24
CA GLU A 535 26.03 3.07 8.82
C GLU A 535 25.55 1.80 8.10
N ASN A 536 25.45 0.69 8.82
CA ASN A 536 25.12 -0.63 8.26
C ASN A 536 23.66 -1.06 8.47
N LEU A 537 22.85 -0.35 9.28
CA LEU A 537 21.48 -0.75 9.60
C LEU A 537 20.61 -0.97 8.37
N TYR A 538 20.68 -0.04 7.41
CA TYR A 538 19.85 -0.15 6.20
C TYR A 538 20.34 -1.26 5.27
N GLU A 539 21.65 -1.36 5.06
CA GLU A 539 22.20 -2.39 4.15
C GLU A 539 21.94 -3.80 4.64
N TYR A 540 22.06 -4.05 5.95
CA TYR A 540 22.02 -5.41 6.50
C TYR A 540 20.70 -5.79 7.14
N LEU A 541 19.91 -4.82 7.63
CA LEU A 541 18.62 -5.06 8.30
C LEU A 541 17.42 -4.44 7.57
N ASN A 542 17.65 -3.64 6.53
CA ASN A 542 16.65 -2.75 5.92
C ASN A 542 15.95 -1.87 6.98
N LEU A 543 16.65 -1.52 8.05
CA LEU A 543 16.14 -0.68 9.14
C LEU A 543 16.58 0.76 8.92
N PRO A 544 15.67 1.65 8.51
CA PRO A 544 16.01 3.06 8.31
C PRO A 544 16.25 3.75 9.65
N GLU A 545 17.27 4.61 9.70
CA GLU A 545 17.49 5.49 10.82
C GLU A 545 16.81 6.85 10.57
N PHE A 546 15.82 7.19 11.42
CA PHE A 546 15.12 8.48 11.34
C PHE A 546 15.55 9.47 12.43
N ASN A 547 16.51 9.10 13.28
CA ASN A 547 16.95 9.94 14.39
C ASN A 547 18.08 10.90 13.97
N ILE A 548 18.02 11.43 12.75
CA ILE A 548 18.99 12.43 12.30
C ILE A 548 18.52 13.78 12.81
N THR A 549 19.29 14.37 13.68
CA THR A 549 19.10 15.74 14.19
C THR A 549 19.56 16.73 13.12
N VAL A 550 18.62 17.40 12.50
CA VAL A 550 18.92 18.62 11.73
C VAL A 550 18.93 19.82 12.67
N PRO A 551 19.71 20.87 12.38
CA PRO A 551 19.62 22.10 13.12
C PRO A 551 18.18 22.61 13.21
N SER A 552 17.75 23.10 14.38
CA SER A 552 16.36 23.42 14.69
C SER A 552 15.70 24.40 13.69
N HIS A 553 16.46 25.28 13.08
CA HIS A 553 15.98 26.24 12.11
C HIS A 553 15.53 25.62 10.77
N TYR A 554 15.89 24.35 10.49
CA TYR A 554 15.36 23.65 9.30
C TYR A 554 13.99 23.03 9.53
N HIS A 555 13.63 22.74 10.80
CA HIS A 555 12.36 22.09 11.11
C HIS A 555 11.12 22.88 10.68
N ALA A 556 11.23 24.22 10.65
CA ALA A 556 10.14 25.09 10.24
C ALA A 556 9.78 24.96 8.74
N PHE A 557 10.66 24.39 7.92
CA PHE A 557 10.48 24.27 6.47
C PHE A 557 10.21 22.83 6.02
N ILE A 558 10.61 21.84 6.82
CA ILE A 558 10.50 20.42 6.44
C ILE A 558 9.06 20.00 6.61
N GLN A 559 8.47 19.59 5.49
CA GLN A 559 7.13 18.99 5.45
C GLN A 559 7.24 17.47 5.53
N SER A 560 6.21 16.84 6.06
CA SER A 560 6.11 15.38 6.08
C SER A 560 5.85 14.83 4.69
N ILE A 561 6.28 13.61 4.40
CA ILE A 561 5.96 12.93 3.14
C ILE A 561 4.44 12.75 2.97
N GLU A 562 3.69 12.61 4.05
CA GLU A 562 2.22 12.55 4.02
C GLU A 562 1.57 13.84 3.48
N ASP A 563 2.23 15.00 3.62
CA ASP A 563 1.75 16.29 3.11
C ASP A 563 2.13 16.53 1.65
N PHE A 564 2.90 15.62 1.04
CA PHE A 564 3.39 15.78 -0.33
C PHE A 564 2.27 15.61 -1.34
N GLU A 565 2.16 16.58 -2.24
CA GLU A 565 1.29 16.55 -3.42
C GLU A 565 2.14 16.55 -4.71
N GLU A 566 1.64 15.95 -5.79
CA GLU A 566 2.36 15.91 -7.08
C GLU A 566 2.52 17.29 -7.73
N LYS A 567 1.77 18.28 -7.27
CA LYS A 567 1.85 19.69 -7.72
C LYS A 567 2.18 20.58 -6.54
N GLY A 568 3.09 21.54 -6.79
CA GLY A 568 3.52 22.49 -5.78
C GLY A 568 4.98 22.30 -5.39
N SER A 569 5.44 23.14 -4.46
CA SER A 569 6.82 23.11 -3.95
C SER A 569 6.86 22.55 -2.53
N PHE A 570 7.75 21.60 -2.29
CA PHE A 570 7.89 20.90 -1.02
C PHE A 570 9.35 20.84 -0.61
N ILE A 571 9.59 20.90 0.68
CA ILE A 571 10.89 20.63 1.30
C ILE A 571 10.71 19.42 2.20
N LEU A 572 11.24 18.29 1.78
CA LEU A 572 11.10 17.01 2.43
C LEU A 572 12.43 16.58 3.05
N MET A 573 12.38 15.93 4.19
CA MET A 573 13.54 15.23 4.74
C MET A 573 13.24 13.74 4.76
N GLY A 574 14.04 12.97 4.05
CA GLY A 574 13.84 11.53 4.01
C GLY A 574 15.09 10.77 3.60
N MET A 575 15.11 9.49 3.97
CA MET A 575 16.14 8.57 3.53
C MET A 575 15.81 8.05 2.13
N VAL A 576 16.81 8.00 1.27
CA VAL A 576 16.66 7.43 -0.07
C VAL A 576 16.60 5.91 0.02
N LYS A 577 15.41 5.36 -0.28
CA LYS A 577 15.14 3.91 -0.27
C LYS A 577 15.65 3.24 -1.54
N THR A 578 15.26 3.76 -2.70
CA THR A 578 15.65 3.22 -4.01
C THR A 578 15.83 4.34 -5.03
N ILE A 579 16.70 4.09 -6.01
CA ILE A 579 16.89 4.97 -7.18
C ILE A 579 16.69 4.13 -8.44
N LYS A 580 15.58 4.39 -9.16
CA LYS A 580 15.32 3.79 -10.46
C LYS A 580 15.78 4.76 -11.55
N ARG A 581 16.85 4.42 -12.27
CA ARG A 581 17.44 5.29 -13.30
C ARG A 581 16.87 4.96 -14.67
N GLY A 582 16.41 5.98 -15.40
CA GLY A 582 16.03 5.96 -16.80
C GLY A 582 17.02 6.72 -17.68
N LYS A 583 16.70 6.91 -18.95
CA LYS A 583 17.53 7.73 -19.87
C LYS A 583 17.17 9.20 -19.67
N GLY A 584 18.05 9.96 -19.01
CA GLY A 584 17.82 11.40 -18.73
C GLY A 584 16.87 11.70 -17.59
N TRP A 585 16.54 10.72 -16.76
CA TRP A 585 15.77 10.91 -15.54
C TRP A 585 16.06 9.80 -14.53
N SER A 586 15.86 10.10 -13.28
CA SER A 586 15.83 9.11 -12.19
C SER A 586 14.51 9.26 -11.42
N ARG A 587 14.02 8.17 -10.84
CA ARG A 587 12.95 8.21 -9.82
C ARG A 587 13.57 7.81 -8.50
N VAL A 588 13.62 8.74 -7.60
CA VAL A 588 14.17 8.60 -6.25
C VAL A 588 13.01 8.34 -5.30
N GLU A 589 12.98 7.17 -4.69
CA GLU A 589 12.01 6.85 -3.64
C GLU A 589 12.62 7.25 -2.31
N ILE A 590 12.01 8.20 -1.64
CA ILE A 590 12.41 8.67 -0.32
C ILE A 590 11.36 8.26 0.70
N LEU A 591 11.80 8.04 1.93
CA LEU A 591 10.92 7.70 3.03
C LEU A 591 11.30 8.49 4.29
N ASP A 592 10.28 8.84 5.06
CA ASP A 592 10.39 9.40 6.40
C ASP A 592 9.54 8.58 7.40
N LYS A 593 9.33 9.12 8.59
CA LYS A 593 8.49 8.50 9.62
C LYS A 593 6.99 8.42 9.26
N THR A 594 6.54 9.13 8.24
CA THR A 594 5.12 9.22 7.83
C THR A 594 4.80 8.39 6.60
N GLY A 595 5.80 8.03 5.78
CA GLY A 595 5.57 7.22 4.60
C GLY A 595 6.71 7.21 3.59
N SER A 596 6.41 6.86 2.34
CA SER A 596 7.35 6.94 1.22
C SER A 596 6.73 7.64 0.02
N VAL A 597 7.56 8.37 -0.74
CA VAL A 597 7.16 9.03 -1.98
C VAL A 597 8.24 8.88 -3.04
N GLY A 598 7.83 8.74 -4.30
CA GLY A 598 8.75 8.66 -5.44
C GLY A 598 8.78 9.97 -6.22
N ILE A 599 9.91 10.66 -6.22
CA ILE A 599 10.11 11.97 -6.87
C ILE A 599 11.06 11.79 -8.05
N PHE A 600 10.83 12.52 -9.14
CA PHE A 600 11.68 12.49 -10.33
C PHE A 600 12.89 13.41 -10.16
N ASP A 601 14.04 12.95 -10.63
CA ASP A 601 15.28 13.72 -10.72
C ASP A 601 15.73 13.76 -12.19
N ASP A 602 15.64 14.93 -12.80
CA ASP A 602 15.99 15.13 -14.22
C ASP A 602 17.46 15.58 -14.40
N GLU A 603 18.09 16.06 -13.34
CA GLU A 603 19.45 16.62 -13.40
C GLU A 603 20.54 15.62 -12.98
N ASN A 604 20.18 14.37 -12.71
CA ASN A 604 21.10 13.34 -12.17
C ASN A 604 21.86 13.83 -10.95
N THR A 605 21.15 14.40 -9.98
CA THR A 605 21.70 14.82 -8.71
C THR A 605 22.44 13.63 -8.07
N ILE A 606 23.59 13.87 -7.48
CA ILE A 606 24.35 12.81 -6.81
C ILE A 606 23.61 12.45 -5.51
N ILE A 607 22.79 11.42 -5.60
CA ILE A 607 21.98 10.88 -4.51
C ILE A 607 22.35 9.42 -4.31
N GLU A 608 22.53 9.01 -3.06
CA GLU A 608 22.95 7.65 -2.67
C GLU A 608 21.82 6.96 -1.89
N THR A 609 21.61 5.67 -2.17
CA THR A 609 20.63 4.85 -1.46
C THR A 609 21.10 4.62 0.00
N GLY A 610 20.17 4.69 0.95
CA GLY A 610 20.47 4.50 2.37
C GLY A 610 20.88 5.78 3.11
N ARG A 611 21.15 6.86 2.39
CA ARG A 611 21.55 8.16 2.95
C ARG A 611 20.34 9.08 3.08
N THR A 612 20.30 9.93 4.09
CA THR A 612 19.21 10.88 4.33
C THR A 612 19.53 12.24 3.75
N TYR A 613 18.57 12.82 3.07
CA TYR A 613 18.67 14.13 2.41
C TYR A 613 17.54 15.05 2.84
N ILE A 614 17.83 16.35 2.81
CA ILE A 614 16.77 17.36 2.65
C ILE A 614 16.63 17.59 1.15
N ILE A 615 15.43 17.38 0.63
CA ILE A 615 15.09 17.44 -0.78
C ILE A 615 14.10 18.56 -1.00
N VAL A 616 14.45 19.49 -1.88
CA VAL A 616 13.49 20.46 -2.40
C VAL A 616 12.91 19.90 -3.68
N ALA A 617 11.60 19.74 -3.72
CA ALA A 617 10.86 19.27 -4.88
C ALA A 617 9.88 20.31 -5.37
N ASN A 618 9.69 20.40 -6.70
CA ASN A 618 8.68 21.22 -7.35
C ASN A 618 7.98 20.39 -8.42
N ASP A 619 6.65 20.36 -8.40
CA ASP A 619 5.82 19.58 -9.32
C ASP A 619 6.34 18.14 -9.50
N ASN A 620 6.56 17.44 -8.39
CA ASN A 620 7.08 16.07 -8.33
C ASN A 620 8.48 15.88 -8.97
N ARG A 621 9.33 16.95 -8.99
CA ARG A 621 10.70 16.90 -9.51
C ARG A 621 11.68 17.44 -8.47
N ILE A 622 12.81 16.79 -8.33
CA ILE A 622 13.88 17.24 -7.43
C ILE A 622 14.53 18.48 -8.06
N VAL A 623 14.52 19.55 -7.29
CA VAL A 623 15.25 20.78 -7.64
C VAL A 623 16.64 20.76 -7.04
N THR A 624 16.77 20.26 -5.80
CA THR A 624 18.06 20.01 -5.14
C THR A 624 17.89 18.99 -4.03
N ALA A 625 18.99 18.33 -3.70
CA ALA A 625 19.07 17.42 -2.55
C ALA A 625 20.40 17.69 -1.82
N VAL A 626 20.33 17.81 -0.49
CA VAL A 626 21.52 18.04 0.34
C VAL A 626 21.58 16.95 1.39
N PRO A 627 22.68 16.19 1.48
CA PRO A 627 22.84 15.18 2.52
C PRO A 627 22.79 15.82 3.91
N VAL A 628 22.02 15.22 4.83
CA VAL A 628 21.80 15.79 6.17
C VAL A 628 23.08 15.83 6.99
N ASP A 629 23.95 14.86 6.82
CA ASP A 629 25.27 14.77 7.47
C ASP A 629 26.27 15.85 7.01
N GLU A 630 26.05 16.46 5.85
CA GLU A 630 26.81 17.60 5.34
C GLU A 630 26.28 18.96 5.83
N ILE A 631 25.10 19.00 6.45
CA ILE A 631 24.49 20.20 7.00
C ILE A 631 25.08 20.48 8.40
N LYS A 632 26.33 20.84 8.47
CA LYS A 632 26.95 21.30 9.73
C LYS A 632 26.84 22.81 9.83
N GLY A 633 25.77 23.28 10.51
CA GLY A 633 25.70 24.63 11.12
C GLY A 633 26.03 25.83 10.26
N SER A 634 26.11 25.71 8.94
CA SER A 634 26.49 26.82 8.06
C SER A 634 25.27 27.56 7.52
N SER A 635 25.24 28.87 7.75
CA SER A 635 24.31 29.80 7.12
C SER A 635 24.24 29.66 5.58
N ASN A 636 25.27 29.15 4.93
CA ASN A 636 25.33 28.95 3.49
C ASN A 636 24.36 27.87 2.97
N ALA A 637 24.13 26.80 3.72
CA ALA A 637 23.14 25.79 3.34
C ALA A 637 21.72 26.34 3.46
N LEU A 638 21.43 27.13 4.51
CA LEU A 638 20.15 27.79 4.68
C LEU A 638 19.89 28.82 3.58
N ILE A 639 20.90 29.62 3.20
CA ILE A 639 20.83 30.58 2.08
C ILE A 639 20.49 29.84 0.78
N LYS A 640 21.05 28.63 0.58
CA LYS A 640 20.76 27.80 -0.58
C LYS A 640 19.31 27.33 -0.61
N PHE A 641 18.70 26.99 0.54
CA PHE A 641 17.27 26.68 0.64
C PHE A 641 16.38 27.90 0.41
N LEU A 642 16.77 29.05 0.94
CA LEU A 642 16.07 30.31 0.71
C LEU A 642 16.10 30.77 -0.77
N SER A 643 16.98 30.21 -1.60
CA SER A 643 17.03 30.47 -3.04
C SER A 643 15.92 29.78 -3.85
N TYR A 644 15.04 28.95 -3.24
CA TYR A 644 13.95 28.22 -3.93
C TYR A 644 12.57 28.88 -3.76
N LYS A 645 11.62 28.60 -4.73
CA LYS A 645 10.47 29.44 -5.06
C LYS A 645 9.34 29.64 -4.04
N GLN A 646 9.18 28.85 -3.01
CA GLN A 646 8.14 29.04 -1.99
C GLN A 646 8.71 28.87 -0.57
N LEU A 647 8.52 29.89 0.25
CA LEU A 647 8.83 29.86 1.67
C LEU A 647 7.53 29.78 2.47
N PRO A 648 7.43 28.97 3.52
CA PRO A 648 6.21 28.77 4.28
C PRO A 648 5.94 29.89 5.31
N TYR A 649 5.99 31.15 4.87
CA TYR A 649 5.65 32.30 5.69
C TYR A 649 4.90 33.38 4.90
N LYS A 650 4.19 34.27 5.59
CA LYS A 650 3.30 35.24 4.98
C LYS A 650 4.06 36.41 4.32
N GLU A 651 3.43 37.09 3.36
CA GLU A 651 4.04 38.19 2.63
C GLU A 651 4.53 39.37 3.53
N ASP A 652 3.92 39.53 4.70
CA ASP A 652 4.27 40.58 5.66
C ASP A 652 5.23 40.12 6.78
N GLU A 653 5.74 38.92 6.68
CA GLU A 653 6.72 38.33 7.59
C GLU A 653 8.10 38.26 6.94
N MET A 654 9.14 38.30 7.76
CA MET A 654 10.51 38.05 7.31
C MET A 654 11.12 36.89 8.08
N PHE A 655 11.80 36.03 7.37
CA PHE A 655 12.44 34.84 7.92
C PHE A 655 13.80 35.13 8.52
N VAL A 656 14.06 34.65 9.72
CA VAL A 656 15.31 34.85 10.42
C VAL A 656 16.36 33.82 9.98
N VAL A 657 17.27 34.24 9.14
CA VAL A 657 18.40 33.42 8.64
C VAL A 657 19.49 33.27 9.69
N SER A 658 19.84 34.38 10.37
CA SER A 658 20.81 34.35 11.47
C SER A 658 20.55 35.45 12.49
N PHE A 659 20.80 35.16 13.76
CA PHE A 659 20.79 36.09 14.87
C PHE A 659 22.09 35.97 15.66
N LYS A 660 23.01 36.94 15.51
CA LYS A 660 24.35 36.90 16.12
C LYS A 660 24.49 37.98 17.20
N PRO A 661 24.27 37.64 18.47
CA PRO A 661 24.54 38.58 19.58
C PRO A 661 26.03 38.95 19.66
N ARG A 662 26.30 40.22 20.00
CA ARG A 662 27.65 40.73 20.25
C ARG A 662 27.63 41.80 21.33
N ILE A 663 28.77 41.95 21.98
CA ILE A 663 28.99 43.00 22.97
C ILE A 663 29.92 44.06 22.34
N THR A 664 29.52 45.31 22.38
CA THR A 664 30.35 46.42 21.87
C THR A 664 31.54 46.69 22.78
N LYS A 665 32.54 47.42 22.29
CA LYS A 665 33.70 47.87 23.11
C LYS A 665 33.26 48.65 24.35
N ALA A 666 32.10 49.29 24.33
CA ALA A 666 31.49 50.01 25.45
C ALA A 666 30.62 49.14 26.36
N GLY A 667 30.67 47.84 26.25
CA GLY A 667 29.94 46.87 27.10
C GLY A 667 28.43 46.79 26.78
N LYS A 668 27.93 47.42 25.71
CA LYS A 668 26.51 47.36 25.34
C LYS A 668 26.21 46.11 24.50
N LYS A 669 25.08 45.44 24.79
CA LYS A 669 24.62 44.29 24.05
C LYS A 669 23.91 44.72 22.76
N MET A 670 24.27 44.12 21.64
CA MET A 670 23.71 44.33 20.31
C MET A 670 23.59 42.99 19.57
N ALA A 671 22.97 42.98 18.39
CA ALA A 671 23.00 41.80 17.50
C ALA A 671 23.08 42.22 16.03
N SER A 672 23.63 41.34 15.21
CA SER A 672 23.45 41.37 13.77
C SER A 672 22.37 40.35 13.41
N LEU A 673 21.38 40.78 12.63
CA LEU A 673 20.25 39.97 12.21
C LEU A 673 20.27 39.89 10.68
N THR A 674 20.20 38.71 10.13
CA THR A 674 20.02 38.48 8.69
C THR A 674 18.62 37.93 8.46
N LEU A 675 17.83 38.63 7.67
CA LEU A 675 16.45 38.29 7.35
C LEU A 675 16.31 37.99 5.87
N ALA A 676 15.37 37.11 5.52
CA ALA A 676 14.96 36.88 4.15
C ALA A 676 13.49 37.30 3.98
N ASP A 677 13.17 38.01 2.91
CA ASP A 677 11.80 38.31 2.54
C ASP A 677 11.20 37.23 1.63
N THR A 678 9.93 37.39 1.24
CA THR A 678 9.23 36.45 0.35
C THR A 678 9.78 36.42 -1.07
N ALA A 679 10.47 37.52 -1.50
CA ALA A 679 11.21 37.58 -2.77
C ALA A 679 12.61 36.92 -2.65
N ARG A 680 13.04 36.55 -1.40
CA ARG A 680 14.30 35.89 -1.04
C ARG A 680 15.51 36.81 -1.04
N ASP A 681 15.25 38.07 -1.04
CA ASP A 681 16.33 39.03 -0.84
C ASP A 681 16.76 39.00 0.62
N LEU A 682 18.09 38.98 0.83
CA LEU A 682 18.67 38.97 2.16
C LEU A 682 18.90 40.37 2.67
N HIS A 683 18.33 40.68 3.82
CA HIS A 683 18.43 41.98 4.47
C HIS A 683 19.32 41.87 5.73
N SER A 684 20.37 42.67 5.79
CA SER A 684 21.20 42.78 6.97
C SER A 684 20.66 43.88 7.88
N VAL A 685 20.33 43.54 9.09
CA VAL A 685 19.69 44.46 10.05
C VAL A 685 20.52 44.49 11.34
N THR A 686 20.72 45.68 11.88
CA THR A 686 21.40 45.83 13.18
C THR A 686 20.38 45.99 14.30
N VAL A 687 20.53 45.20 15.35
CA VAL A 687 19.73 45.28 16.58
C VAL A 687 20.48 46.05 17.62
N PHE A 688 20.06 47.33 17.83
CA PHE A 688 20.68 48.18 18.82
C PHE A 688 20.32 47.79 20.27
N PRO A 689 21.04 48.32 21.28
CA PRO A 689 20.81 47.97 22.68
C PRO A 689 19.38 48.19 23.19
N THR A 690 18.65 49.16 22.62
CA THR A 690 17.26 49.43 22.96
C THR A 690 16.28 48.33 22.53
N ALA A 691 16.49 47.74 21.35
CA ALA A 691 15.70 46.63 20.82
C ALA A 691 16.24 45.27 21.19
N PHE A 692 17.50 45.18 21.63
CA PHE A 692 18.19 43.90 21.93
C PHE A 692 17.48 43.02 22.95
N PRO A 693 16.97 43.51 24.07
CA PRO A 693 16.28 42.60 25.04
C PRO A 693 15.08 41.91 24.44
N LYS A 694 14.25 42.60 23.66
CA LYS A 694 13.07 42.02 23.02
C LYS A 694 13.46 41.05 21.92
N ALA A 695 14.46 41.42 21.09
CA ALA A 695 14.99 40.50 20.08
C ALA A 695 15.59 39.25 20.67
N TYR A 696 16.39 39.37 21.73
CA TYR A 696 17.05 38.25 22.38
C TYR A 696 16.07 37.24 23.02
N MET A 697 14.92 37.73 23.52
CA MET A 697 13.88 36.87 24.09
C MET A 697 13.01 36.18 23.06
N HIS A 698 12.76 36.78 21.91
CA HIS A 698 11.73 36.33 20.99
C HIS A 698 12.24 35.90 19.61
N VAL A 699 13.36 36.42 19.15
CA VAL A 699 13.91 36.07 17.83
C VAL A 699 14.61 34.71 17.90
N GLN A 700 14.14 33.76 17.11
CA GLN A 700 14.76 32.47 16.91
C GLN A 700 15.12 32.29 15.44
N GLU A 701 16.33 31.82 15.15
CA GLU A 701 16.73 31.43 13.79
C GLU A 701 15.80 30.31 13.28
N GLY A 702 15.38 30.41 12.02
CA GLY A 702 14.47 29.44 11.43
C GLY A 702 12.98 29.79 11.56
N ASN A 703 12.61 30.88 12.24
CA ASN A 703 11.23 31.33 12.35
C ASN A 703 11.01 32.64 11.58
N ALA A 704 9.77 32.89 11.18
CA ALA A 704 9.36 34.13 10.54
C ALA A 704 8.58 35.02 11.52
N TYR A 705 8.84 36.33 11.41
CA TYR A 705 8.21 37.33 12.27
C TYR A 705 7.93 38.62 11.49
N LYS A 706 6.98 39.42 11.96
CA LYS A 706 6.78 40.77 11.50
C LYS A 706 7.77 41.72 12.21
N PHE A 707 8.60 42.41 11.46
CA PHE A 707 9.56 43.36 11.98
C PHE A 707 9.21 44.78 11.58
N SER A 708 9.51 45.74 12.44
CA SER A 708 9.57 47.15 12.12
C SER A 708 11.00 47.62 12.00
N PHE A 709 11.29 48.38 10.96
CA PHE A 709 12.62 48.82 10.63
C PHE A 709 12.73 50.35 10.59
N GLY A 710 13.84 50.85 11.06
CA GLY A 710 14.28 52.22 10.88
C GLY A 710 15.62 52.29 10.15
N LYS A 711 16.08 53.50 9.85
CA LYS A 711 17.41 53.78 9.29
C LYS A 711 18.16 54.79 10.13
N THR A 712 19.43 54.54 10.36
CA THR A 712 20.32 55.52 10.95
C THR A 712 20.73 56.59 9.94
N LYS A 713 21.37 57.66 10.40
CA LYS A 713 21.81 58.77 9.53
C LYS A 713 22.83 58.37 8.45
N ASP A 714 23.55 57.27 8.69
CA ASP A 714 24.50 56.64 7.78
C ASP A 714 23.87 55.59 6.86
N GLY A 715 22.55 55.42 6.91
CA GLY A 715 21.79 54.51 6.06
C GLY A 715 21.71 53.06 6.56
N THR A 716 22.30 52.71 7.73
CA THR A 716 22.23 51.37 8.31
C THR A 716 20.78 51.04 8.70
N VAL A 717 20.27 49.90 8.24
CA VAL A 717 18.93 49.40 8.61
C VAL A 717 18.99 48.84 10.02
N ILE A 718 18.05 49.29 10.87
CA ILE A 718 17.97 48.88 12.28
C ILE A 718 16.59 48.26 12.55
N MET A 719 16.55 47.27 13.45
CA MET A 719 15.32 46.74 13.99
C MET A 719 14.78 47.70 15.06
N GLU A 720 13.60 48.23 14.88
CA GLU A 720 12.88 49.06 15.86
C GLU A 720 12.01 48.16 16.77
N ASP A 721 11.26 47.26 16.18
CA ASP A 721 10.40 46.38 16.92
C ASP A 721 10.19 45.02 16.22
N ILE A 722 9.68 44.03 16.97
CA ILE A 722 9.23 42.73 16.49
C ILE A 722 7.84 42.45 17.04
N ASN A 723 6.92 42.06 16.16
CA ASN A 723 5.59 41.62 16.55
C ASN A 723 5.61 40.10 16.72
N VAL A 724 5.40 39.66 17.96
CA VAL A 724 5.32 38.24 18.36
C VAL A 724 3.83 37.96 18.57
N SER A 725 3.11 37.70 17.45
CA SER A 725 1.70 37.31 17.49
C SER A 725 1.56 35.79 17.63
#